data_51a16aaeba174cf600414a14179368ea
#
_entry.id   51a16aaeba174cf600414a14179368ea
#
_cell.length_a   1.000
_cell.length_b   1.000
_cell.length_c   1.000
_cell.angle_alpha   90.00
_cell.angle_beta   90.00
_cell.angle_gamma   90.00
#
_symmetry.space_group_name_H-M   'P 1'
#
loop_
_entity.id
_entity.type
_entity.pdbx_description
1 polymer ?
#
loop_
_entity_poly.entity_id
_entity_poly.type
_entity_poly.pdbx_seq_one_letter_code
_entity_poly.pdbx_strand_id
1 'polypeptide(L)'
;MSQKSRHLALSLVPAAILAGACAPQPAATTTPTPVTLPAKIGTNPFFVESSLPYHAPRFDLIKNEDYQVALEEGMKQQLVEIDAIAKQTTPPTFENTIVAMEKAGALLTRVSKTFTGVVGANTNDTLQKIQDAEAPKLAATNDAIYLNDQLYQRVKSVYDRRSAGNLDPEQVALIERYNRDFVRAGAQLSEADKTRIKSINQELSKLSTDFTNKLLAGTKVGALVVDNPSQLVGLSNDEIQTAADAAKQRGLNGKWVLPLRNTTQQPSQAELTNRAVRQKLFELSTLRTERSDTNDTRSTIRRMAELRAEKAKLLGYPTWAAYALATQGAKTPENAIKLLTDLVPPATARARSEAADMQKLIDQQGGGFKLQPWDWQYYAEQVRKAKYDLDESQIMPYFELNNVLQNGVFFAANKLYGLTFKERHDIPVYNPDVRTFEVFDANGQPLALFYADYFKRDNKQGGAWMDQFVDQSALTGWKPVVYNVANFTKPAPGQPALLTYDDVTTMFHEFGHALHGMFSNVQYPTLSGTNVPRDFVEFPSQFNEHWALDPAVFANYAKHYQTGASMPAALVAKIKNSQTFNQGFSMTEILAASLLDFAWHTLPAGSAPQDVDAFEAAALKRYNVDVPEVPPRYHSTYFSHIWDGGYSAGYYAYTWSEVLDDDAFAWFREHGGLTRENGARFRDMILSRGGTVDAATLYRNFRGRDPSVEALLEQRGLKSSDSIAK
;
A
#
# COMPACT_ATOMS: atom_id res chain seq x y z
N MET A 1 12.23 -6.50 -8.10
CA MET A 1 11.18 -6.98 -7.19
C MET A 1 10.36 -5.83 -6.71
N SER A 2 9.06 -6.02 -6.74
CA SER A 2 8.05 -4.97 -6.55
C SER A 2 8.28 -4.20 -5.25
N GLN A 3 8.37 -2.89 -5.39
CA GLN A 3 8.22 -1.97 -4.26
C GLN A 3 6.73 -1.97 -3.89
N LYS A 4 6.39 -2.81 -2.93
CA LYS A 4 5.02 -3.09 -2.59
C LYS A 4 4.33 -1.91 -1.91
N SER A 5 3.07 -1.76 -2.25
CA SER A 5 2.13 -0.70 -1.92
C SER A 5 2.16 -0.22 -0.48
N ARG A 6 2.06 1.05 -0.34
CA ARG A 6 1.68 1.72 0.89
C ARG A 6 0.20 2.08 0.84
N HIS A 7 -0.54 1.52 1.74
CA HIS A 7 -1.75 2.19 2.15
C HIS A 7 -1.41 3.09 3.34
N LEU A 8 -1.45 4.38 3.14
CA LEU A 8 -1.60 5.31 4.25
C LEU A 8 -2.97 5.01 4.87
N ALA A 9 -2.98 4.05 5.77
CA ALA A 9 -4.08 3.97 6.67
C ALA A 9 -3.76 4.93 7.83
N LEU A 10 -3.99 6.19 7.63
CA LEU A 10 -4.72 6.84 8.70
C LEU A 10 -5.89 5.90 8.92
N SER A 11 -5.99 5.32 10.11
CA SER A 11 -7.20 4.63 10.54
C SER A 11 -8.31 5.67 10.68
N LEU A 12 -8.62 6.30 9.56
CA LEU A 12 -9.81 7.10 9.39
C LEU A 12 -10.92 6.08 9.23
N VAL A 13 -11.75 6.06 10.22
CA VAL A 13 -13.07 5.47 10.20
C VAL A 13 -13.72 5.81 8.87
N PRO A 14 -14.29 4.85 8.20
CA PRO A 14 -15.10 5.14 7.05
C PRO A 14 -16.25 6.02 7.49
N ALA A 15 -16.22 7.24 7.05
CA ALA A 15 -17.36 8.13 7.10
C ALA A 15 -18.18 7.92 5.84
N ALA A 16 -19.44 7.81 6.01
CA ALA A 16 -20.40 7.44 5.00
C ALA A 16 -21.18 8.62 4.42
N ILE A 17 -21.82 8.44 3.30
CA ILE A 17 -22.37 9.46 2.42
C ILE A 17 -23.75 9.14 1.90
N LEU A 18 -24.55 10.17 1.67
CA LEU A 18 -25.96 10.21 1.27
C LEU A 18 -26.24 10.22 -0.24
N ALA A 19 -27.30 9.56 -0.64
CA ALA A 19 -28.18 10.03 -1.72
C ALA A 19 -29.62 9.54 -1.54
N GLY A 20 -30.57 10.38 -1.82
CA GLY A 20 -31.98 10.11 -1.65
C GLY A 20 -32.68 9.54 -2.88
N ALA A 21 -33.71 8.74 -2.65
CA ALA A 21 -34.73 8.38 -3.65
C ALA A 21 -36.14 8.69 -3.14
N CYS A 22 -36.96 9.25 -4.00
CA CYS A 22 -38.33 9.65 -3.74
C CYS A 22 -39.32 8.50 -3.64
N ALA A 23 -40.19 8.50 -2.63
CA ALA A 23 -41.60 8.07 -2.66
C ALA A 23 -42.28 8.49 -1.36
N PRO A 24 -43.64 8.46 -1.21
CA PRO A 24 -44.40 9.66 -0.87
C PRO A 24 -44.58 9.93 0.63
N GLN A 25 -44.75 11.21 0.94
CA GLN A 25 -44.99 11.77 2.28
C GLN A 25 -46.29 11.27 2.93
N PRO A 26 -46.39 11.27 4.29
CA PRO A 26 -46.80 12.51 4.93
C PRO A 26 -46.14 12.82 6.30
N ALA A 27 -46.29 14.07 6.67
CA ALA A 27 -46.20 14.72 7.96
C ALA A 27 -44.94 15.52 8.26
N ALA A 28 -45.18 16.79 8.53
CA ALA A 28 -44.25 17.89 8.76
C ALA A 28 -43.13 17.58 9.75
N THR A 29 -41.91 17.76 9.27
CA THR A 29 -40.72 17.93 10.11
C THR A 29 -40.17 19.34 9.90
N THR A 30 -39.98 20.04 11.00
CA THR A 30 -39.34 21.35 11.07
C THR A 30 -37.93 21.26 10.43
N THR A 31 -37.77 21.97 9.33
CA THR A 31 -36.47 22.14 8.63
C THR A 31 -35.50 22.85 9.58
N PRO A 32 -34.27 22.32 9.78
CA PRO A 32 -33.23 23.07 10.46
C PRO A 32 -32.92 24.34 9.66
N THR A 33 -32.83 25.46 10.32
CA THR A 33 -32.43 26.74 9.74
C THR A 33 -31.06 26.60 9.08
N PRO A 34 -30.84 27.04 7.83
CA PRO A 34 -29.53 26.99 7.19
C PRO A 34 -28.53 27.79 8.04
N VAL A 35 -27.47 27.12 8.48
CA VAL A 35 -26.33 27.80 9.13
C VAL A 35 -25.68 28.70 8.10
N THR A 36 -25.74 30.00 8.28
CA THR A 36 -25.07 30.98 7.42
C THR A 36 -23.55 30.85 7.67
N LEU A 37 -22.83 30.26 6.72
CA LEU A 37 -21.39 30.10 6.77
C LEU A 37 -20.67 31.46 6.67
N PRO A 38 -19.55 31.69 7.37
CA PRO A 38 -18.75 32.93 7.24
C PRO A 38 -18.30 33.15 5.78
N ALA A 39 -18.19 34.40 5.35
CA ALA A 39 -17.92 34.77 3.95
C ALA A 39 -16.67 34.15 3.29
N LYS A 40 -15.67 33.70 4.06
CA LYS A 40 -14.51 32.92 3.59
C LYS A 40 -14.80 31.45 3.30
N ILE A 41 -15.88 30.90 3.83
CA ILE A 41 -16.29 29.51 3.64
C ILE A 41 -16.99 29.34 2.27
N GLY A 42 -17.71 30.35 1.78
CA GLY A 42 -18.51 30.27 0.55
C GLY A 42 -17.73 30.06 -0.77
N THR A 43 -16.39 30.17 -0.77
CA THR A 43 -15.56 30.00 -1.96
C THR A 43 -14.69 28.73 -1.94
N ASN A 44 -14.66 28.00 -0.82
CA ASN A 44 -13.87 26.78 -0.71
C ASN A 44 -14.56 25.64 -1.49
N PRO A 45 -13.89 25.02 -2.48
CA PRO A 45 -14.50 24.04 -3.37
C PRO A 45 -14.98 22.77 -2.66
N PHE A 46 -14.49 22.45 -1.47
CA PHE A 46 -14.92 21.28 -0.70
C PHE A 46 -16.33 21.41 -0.12
N PHE A 47 -16.86 22.62 0.08
CA PHE A 47 -18.20 22.79 0.64
C PHE A 47 -19.35 22.51 -0.34
N VAL A 48 -19.01 22.33 -1.60
CA VAL A 48 -19.96 21.93 -2.65
C VAL A 48 -19.53 20.57 -3.18
N GLU A 49 -20.49 19.69 -3.38
CA GLU A 49 -20.22 18.42 -4.04
C GLU A 49 -19.70 18.66 -5.46
N SER A 50 -18.66 17.93 -5.86
CA SER A 50 -18.05 18.12 -7.18
C SER A 50 -19.03 17.79 -8.30
N SER A 51 -19.18 18.70 -9.25
CA SER A 51 -19.96 18.52 -10.47
C SER A 51 -19.22 17.78 -11.57
N LEU A 52 -17.94 17.44 -11.37
CA LEU A 52 -17.17 16.62 -12.30
C LEU A 52 -17.73 15.20 -12.36
N PRO A 53 -17.50 14.49 -13.49
CA PRO A 53 -17.83 13.07 -13.58
C PRO A 53 -17.29 12.28 -12.36
N TYR A 54 -18.11 11.36 -11.84
CA TYR A 54 -17.76 10.51 -10.68
C TYR A 54 -17.50 11.30 -9.38
N HIS A 55 -17.88 12.57 -9.29
CA HIS A 55 -17.57 13.45 -8.16
C HIS A 55 -16.07 13.64 -7.94
N ALA A 56 -15.27 13.52 -9.01
CA ALA A 56 -13.80 13.68 -8.95
C ALA A 56 -13.40 15.01 -8.30
N PRO A 57 -12.28 15.06 -7.56
CA PRO A 57 -11.83 16.28 -6.90
C PRO A 57 -11.56 17.42 -7.88
N ARG A 58 -11.96 18.64 -7.52
CA ARG A 58 -11.74 19.87 -8.29
C ARG A 58 -10.33 20.41 -8.10
N PHE A 59 -9.31 19.61 -8.51
CA PHE A 59 -7.90 20.02 -8.39
C PHE A 59 -7.57 21.34 -9.10
N ASP A 60 -8.39 21.74 -10.05
CA ASP A 60 -8.33 23.04 -10.72
C ASP A 60 -8.72 24.24 -9.83
N LEU A 61 -9.49 24.00 -8.78
CA LEU A 61 -9.97 25.03 -7.87
C LEU A 61 -9.35 24.94 -6.47
N ILE A 62 -8.97 23.73 -6.02
CA ILE A 62 -8.45 23.47 -4.68
C ILE A 62 -7.09 24.12 -4.50
N LYS A 63 -6.96 24.90 -3.41
CA LYS A 63 -5.69 25.47 -2.93
C LYS A 63 -5.25 24.81 -1.63
N ASN A 64 -3.97 24.90 -1.30
CA ASN A 64 -3.44 24.29 -0.08
C ASN A 64 -4.20 24.75 1.19
N GLU A 65 -4.55 26.03 1.26
CA GLU A 65 -5.22 26.63 2.42
C GLU A 65 -6.67 26.14 2.57
N ASP A 66 -7.30 25.64 1.51
CA ASP A 66 -8.67 25.14 1.53
C ASP A 66 -8.80 23.88 2.37
N TYR A 67 -7.75 23.06 2.43
CA TYR A 67 -7.77 21.79 3.16
C TYR A 67 -7.99 21.97 4.65
N GLN A 68 -7.26 22.87 5.32
CA GLN A 68 -7.41 23.07 6.76
C GLN A 68 -8.81 23.49 7.15
N VAL A 69 -9.35 24.51 6.47
CA VAL A 69 -10.68 25.03 6.73
C VAL A 69 -11.76 23.96 6.51
N ALA A 70 -11.61 23.15 5.46
CA ALA A 70 -12.57 22.10 5.13
C ALA A 70 -12.47 20.89 6.08
N LEU A 71 -11.27 20.53 6.54
CA LEU A 71 -11.06 19.48 7.55
C LEU A 71 -11.72 19.87 8.87
N GLU A 72 -11.45 21.09 9.37
CA GLU A 72 -12.00 21.57 10.65
C GLU A 72 -13.52 21.66 10.62
N GLU A 73 -14.11 22.22 9.55
CA GLU A 73 -15.57 22.27 9.39
C GLU A 73 -16.17 20.86 9.19
N GLY A 74 -15.48 19.98 8.43
CA GLY A 74 -15.92 18.61 8.24
C GLY A 74 -15.97 17.80 9.54
N MET A 75 -14.94 17.93 10.40
CA MET A 75 -14.95 17.33 11.74
C MET A 75 -16.10 17.84 12.59
N LYS A 76 -16.33 19.15 12.58
CA LYS A 76 -17.43 19.76 13.34
C LYS A 76 -18.80 19.28 12.86
N GLN A 77 -19.04 19.23 11.54
CA GLN A 77 -20.31 18.76 10.97
C GLN A 77 -20.54 17.30 11.32
N GLN A 78 -19.54 16.43 11.15
CA GLN A 78 -19.65 15.02 11.48
C GLN A 78 -20.00 14.81 12.96
N LEU A 79 -19.36 15.53 13.88
CA LEU A 79 -19.67 15.42 15.30
C LEU A 79 -21.11 15.85 15.63
N VAL A 80 -21.66 16.87 14.96
CA VAL A 80 -23.06 17.29 15.11
C VAL A 80 -24.02 16.20 14.60
N GLU A 81 -23.71 15.60 13.44
CA GLU A 81 -24.51 14.51 12.85
C GLU A 81 -24.49 13.26 13.74
N ILE A 82 -23.32 12.88 14.25
CA ILE A 82 -23.16 11.75 15.18
C ILE A 82 -23.89 11.99 16.51
N ASP A 83 -23.81 13.20 17.06
CA ASP A 83 -24.51 13.56 18.28
C ASP A 83 -26.04 13.47 18.10
N ALA A 84 -26.53 13.90 16.95
CA ALA A 84 -27.94 13.76 16.59
C ALA A 84 -28.39 12.30 16.52
N ILE A 85 -27.54 11.40 15.99
CA ILE A 85 -27.82 9.95 15.98
C ILE A 85 -27.82 9.41 17.42
N ALA A 86 -26.78 9.73 18.20
CA ALA A 86 -26.61 9.21 19.56
C ALA A 86 -27.77 9.60 20.50
N LYS A 87 -28.28 10.82 20.36
CA LYS A 87 -29.34 11.39 21.22
C LYS A 87 -30.78 11.08 20.76
N GLN A 88 -30.97 10.33 19.67
CA GLN A 88 -32.32 9.95 19.24
C GLN A 88 -33.08 9.19 20.33
N THR A 89 -34.30 9.62 20.59
CA THR A 89 -35.20 8.97 21.57
C THR A 89 -35.96 7.80 21.00
N THR A 90 -36.05 7.68 19.67
CA THR A 90 -36.65 6.52 18.99
C THR A 90 -35.82 5.27 19.18
N PRO A 91 -36.42 4.06 19.29
CA PRO A 91 -35.70 2.82 19.41
C PRO A 91 -34.66 2.67 18.28
N PRO A 92 -33.45 2.19 18.58
CA PRO A 92 -32.42 1.97 17.56
C PRO A 92 -32.88 0.96 16.51
N THR A 93 -32.74 1.32 15.24
CA THR A 93 -32.95 0.43 14.08
C THR A 93 -31.71 0.44 13.21
N PHE A 94 -31.61 -0.47 12.26
CA PHE A 94 -30.54 -0.48 11.28
C PHE A 94 -30.50 0.86 10.52
N GLU A 95 -31.65 1.35 10.06
CA GLU A 95 -31.77 2.61 9.31
C GLU A 95 -31.41 3.86 10.13
N ASN A 96 -32.00 4.01 11.33
CA ASN A 96 -31.81 5.24 12.11
C ASN A 96 -30.50 5.25 12.92
N THR A 97 -29.70 4.19 12.84
CA THR A 97 -28.40 4.09 13.55
C THR A 97 -27.31 3.76 12.56
N ILE A 98 -27.32 2.60 11.90
CA ILE A 98 -26.21 2.17 11.05
C ILE A 98 -26.18 2.93 9.72
N VAL A 99 -27.30 2.99 9.00
CA VAL A 99 -27.37 3.76 7.75
C VAL A 99 -27.20 5.26 8.02
N ALA A 100 -27.68 5.75 9.15
CA ALA A 100 -27.44 7.14 9.55
C ALA A 100 -25.95 7.43 9.78
N MET A 101 -25.20 6.48 10.38
CA MET A 101 -23.74 6.60 10.51
C MET A 101 -23.04 6.50 9.17
N GLU A 102 -23.48 5.59 8.28
CA GLU A 102 -22.99 5.53 6.90
C GLU A 102 -23.18 6.85 6.13
N LYS A 103 -24.08 7.68 6.53
CA LYS A 103 -24.40 8.98 5.95
C LYS A 103 -23.69 10.17 6.59
N ALA A 104 -23.14 10.01 7.78
CA ALA A 104 -22.53 11.10 8.53
C ALA A 104 -21.09 11.40 8.05
N GLY A 105 -20.70 12.67 8.05
CA GLY A 105 -19.33 13.10 7.76
C GLY A 105 -18.96 13.19 6.27
N ALA A 106 -19.92 13.39 5.38
CA ALA A 106 -19.69 13.48 3.93
C ALA A 106 -18.60 14.51 3.54
N LEU A 107 -18.60 15.69 4.17
CA LEU A 107 -17.58 16.71 3.93
C LEU A 107 -16.20 16.22 4.39
N LEU A 108 -16.11 15.68 5.61
CA LEU A 108 -14.85 15.21 6.16
C LEU A 108 -14.25 14.10 5.29
N THR A 109 -15.06 13.15 4.85
CA THR A 109 -14.61 12.06 3.96
C THR A 109 -14.03 12.62 2.67
N ARG A 110 -14.74 13.51 1.99
CA ARG A 110 -14.31 14.11 0.73
C ARG A 110 -12.99 14.85 0.86
N VAL A 111 -12.86 15.70 1.89
CA VAL A 111 -11.63 16.47 2.08
C VAL A 111 -10.48 15.59 2.57
N SER A 112 -10.72 14.65 3.49
CA SER A 112 -9.66 13.78 4.03
C SER A 112 -9.06 12.86 2.96
N LYS A 113 -9.90 12.22 2.13
CA LYS A 113 -9.41 11.37 1.04
C LYS A 113 -8.57 12.17 0.03
N THR A 114 -9.03 13.34 -0.36
CA THR A 114 -8.30 14.22 -1.28
C THR A 114 -7.00 14.71 -0.65
N PHE A 115 -7.03 15.14 0.62
CA PHE A 115 -5.87 15.61 1.36
C PHE A 115 -4.79 14.53 1.51
N THR A 116 -5.19 13.33 1.96
CA THR A 116 -4.27 12.19 2.13
C THR A 116 -3.60 11.82 0.81
N GLY A 117 -4.36 11.74 -0.27
CA GLY A 117 -3.82 11.45 -1.60
C GLY A 117 -2.78 12.48 -2.06
N VAL A 118 -3.09 13.76 -1.90
CA VAL A 118 -2.16 14.84 -2.32
C VAL A 118 -0.94 14.93 -1.39
N VAL A 119 -1.11 14.78 -0.08
CA VAL A 119 0.02 14.78 0.87
C VAL A 119 0.99 13.62 0.58
N GLY A 120 0.48 12.44 0.24
CA GLY A 120 1.31 11.30 -0.13
C GLY A 120 2.04 11.49 -1.47
N ALA A 121 1.33 12.00 -2.47
CA ALA A 121 1.82 12.02 -3.85
C ALA A 121 2.46 13.34 -4.30
N ASN A 122 2.13 14.47 -3.69
CA ASN A 122 2.56 15.81 -4.14
C ASN A 122 2.58 16.83 -2.99
N THR A 123 3.27 16.51 -1.89
CA THR A 123 3.30 17.35 -0.69
C THR A 123 4.14 18.64 -0.86
N ASN A 124 3.96 19.55 0.07
CA ASN A 124 4.79 20.77 0.25
C ASN A 124 4.73 21.21 1.72
N ASP A 125 5.55 22.22 2.07
CA ASP A 125 5.67 22.73 3.44
C ASP A 125 4.31 23.17 4.05
N THR A 126 3.41 23.72 3.24
CA THR A 126 2.08 24.14 3.69
C THR A 126 1.21 22.92 4.02
N LEU A 127 1.17 21.92 3.13
CA LEU A 127 0.41 20.69 3.35
C LEU A 127 0.96 19.90 4.54
N GLN A 128 2.27 19.84 4.73
CA GLN A 128 2.89 19.20 5.89
C GLN A 128 2.50 19.89 7.20
N LYS A 129 2.53 21.23 7.24
CA LYS A 129 2.06 21.99 8.42
C LYS A 129 0.58 21.76 8.72
N ILE A 130 -0.25 21.66 7.69
CA ILE A 130 -1.68 21.33 7.87
C ILE A 130 -1.79 19.90 8.41
N GLN A 131 -1.05 18.94 7.87
CA GLN A 131 -1.04 17.56 8.36
C GLN A 131 -0.64 17.49 9.83
N ASP A 132 0.43 18.16 10.23
CA ASP A 132 0.89 18.24 11.62
C ASP A 132 -0.18 18.81 12.56
N ALA A 133 -0.89 19.83 12.12
CA ALA A 133 -1.91 20.51 12.92
C ALA A 133 -3.22 19.69 13.02
N GLU A 134 -3.62 19.02 11.93
CA GLU A 134 -4.94 18.39 11.83
C GLU A 134 -4.95 16.91 12.22
N ALA A 135 -3.83 16.18 12.11
CA ALA A 135 -3.78 14.77 12.45
C ALA A 135 -4.22 14.46 13.90
N PRO A 136 -3.79 15.20 14.94
CA PRO A 136 -4.29 15.00 16.30
C PRO A 136 -5.77 15.33 16.47
N LYS A 137 -6.31 16.33 15.72
CA LYS A 137 -7.72 16.70 15.78
C LYS A 137 -8.60 15.63 15.12
N LEU A 138 -8.14 15.06 14.01
CA LEU A 138 -8.80 13.93 13.36
C LEU A 138 -8.84 12.71 14.28
N ALA A 139 -7.73 12.40 14.96
CA ALA A 139 -7.70 11.33 15.96
C ALA A 139 -8.69 11.59 17.11
N ALA A 140 -8.76 12.83 17.61
CA ALA A 140 -9.70 13.20 18.66
C ALA A 140 -11.17 13.13 18.18
N THR A 141 -11.45 13.48 16.93
CA THR A 141 -12.77 13.34 16.32
C THR A 141 -13.19 11.88 16.24
N ASN A 142 -12.28 11.02 15.80
CA ASN A 142 -12.50 9.57 15.77
C ASN A 142 -12.80 9.02 17.17
N ASP A 143 -12.01 9.41 18.17
CA ASP A 143 -12.24 9.03 19.56
C ASP A 143 -13.60 9.51 20.09
N ALA A 144 -14.02 10.73 19.71
CA ALA A 144 -15.33 11.27 20.11
C ALA A 144 -16.50 10.45 19.53
N ILE A 145 -16.31 9.80 18.39
CA ILE A 145 -17.31 8.91 17.77
C ILE A 145 -17.27 7.53 18.42
N TYR A 146 -16.12 6.85 18.38
CA TYR A 146 -16.01 5.43 18.75
C TYR A 146 -15.96 5.16 20.27
N LEU A 147 -15.69 6.19 21.08
CA LEU A 147 -15.77 6.11 22.54
C LEU A 147 -17.05 6.74 23.11
N ASN A 148 -18.03 7.07 22.24
CA ASN A 148 -19.33 7.61 22.64
C ASN A 148 -20.26 6.50 23.14
N ASP A 149 -20.57 6.50 24.45
CA ASP A 149 -21.39 5.48 25.09
C ASP A 149 -22.81 5.40 24.52
N GLN A 150 -23.44 6.57 24.29
CA GLN A 150 -24.82 6.61 23.80
C GLN A 150 -24.91 6.04 22.39
N LEU A 151 -23.96 6.41 21.53
CA LEU A 151 -23.87 5.87 20.17
C LEU A 151 -23.58 4.35 20.19
N TYR A 152 -22.63 3.91 21.03
CA TYR A 152 -22.32 2.49 21.17
C TYR A 152 -23.52 1.68 21.65
N GLN A 153 -24.30 2.15 22.61
CA GLN A 153 -25.50 1.45 23.08
C GLN A 153 -26.54 1.32 21.94
N ARG A 154 -26.66 2.30 21.06
CA ARG A 154 -27.54 2.20 19.89
C ARG A 154 -27.02 1.14 18.91
N VAL A 155 -25.73 1.18 18.55
CA VAL A 155 -25.08 0.18 17.68
C VAL A 155 -25.23 -1.24 18.27
N LYS A 156 -24.91 -1.40 19.56
CA LYS A 156 -25.05 -2.67 20.27
C LYS A 156 -26.48 -3.19 20.28
N SER A 157 -27.47 -2.32 20.47
CA SER A 157 -28.89 -2.71 20.44
C SER A 157 -29.30 -3.23 19.06
N VAL A 158 -28.80 -2.68 17.96
CA VAL A 158 -29.04 -3.22 16.61
C VAL A 158 -28.29 -4.54 16.42
N TYR A 159 -27.03 -4.61 16.84
CA TYR A 159 -26.18 -5.81 16.77
C TYR A 159 -26.79 -6.99 17.52
N ASP A 160 -27.27 -6.80 18.75
CA ASP A 160 -27.85 -7.88 19.57
C ASP A 160 -29.11 -8.49 18.91
N ARG A 161 -29.81 -7.73 18.06
CA ARG A 161 -31.02 -8.17 17.37
C ARG A 161 -30.79 -8.60 15.91
N ARG A 162 -29.53 -8.63 15.42
CA ARG A 162 -29.22 -8.90 14.01
C ARG A 162 -29.73 -10.24 13.48
N SER A 163 -29.83 -11.24 14.36
CA SER A 163 -30.31 -12.59 14.00
C SER A 163 -31.86 -12.72 14.07
N ALA A 164 -32.54 -11.77 14.74
CA ALA A 164 -33.98 -11.77 14.88
C ALA A 164 -34.69 -10.85 13.86
N GLY A 165 -33.93 -10.03 13.12
CA GLY A 165 -34.40 -9.09 12.11
C GLY A 165 -34.36 -9.68 10.69
N ASN A 166 -35.04 -9.00 9.75
CA ASN A 166 -34.98 -9.33 8.31
C ASN A 166 -33.80 -8.59 7.65
N LEU A 167 -32.59 -8.63 8.26
CA LEU A 167 -31.41 -8.05 7.67
C LEU A 167 -30.83 -8.99 6.60
N ASP A 168 -30.42 -8.42 5.48
CA ASP A 168 -29.68 -9.17 4.47
C ASP A 168 -28.23 -9.46 4.92
N PRO A 169 -27.49 -10.35 4.23
CA PRO A 169 -26.12 -10.71 4.65
C PRO A 169 -25.15 -9.53 4.68
N GLU A 170 -25.28 -8.53 3.81
CA GLU A 170 -24.43 -7.35 3.79
C GLU A 170 -24.72 -6.42 4.97
N GLN A 171 -26.00 -6.25 5.33
CA GLN A 171 -26.41 -5.52 6.52
C GLN A 171 -25.90 -6.18 7.81
N VAL A 172 -25.93 -7.52 7.86
CA VAL A 172 -25.34 -8.28 8.99
C VAL A 172 -23.83 -8.05 9.06
N ALA A 173 -23.11 -8.16 7.95
CA ALA A 173 -21.68 -7.90 7.90
C ALA A 173 -21.32 -6.47 8.36
N LEU A 174 -22.11 -5.48 7.93
CA LEU A 174 -21.93 -4.09 8.30
C LEU A 174 -22.12 -3.84 9.80
N ILE A 175 -23.20 -4.35 10.40
CA ILE A 175 -23.42 -4.16 11.84
C ILE A 175 -22.41 -4.93 12.69
N GLU A 176 -21.95 -6.09 12.27
CA GLU A 176 -20.86 -6.84 12.90
C GLU A 176 -19.55 -6.06 12.82
N ARG A 177 -19.28 -5.43 11.69
CA ARG A 177 -18.12 -4.53 11.51
C ARG A 177 -18.18 -3.35 12.48
N TYR A 178 -19.29 -2.61 12.53
CA TYR A 178 -19.44 -1.47 13.44
C TYR A 178 -19.31 -1.87 14.90
N ASN A 179 -20.03 -2.90 15.35
CA ASN A 179 -19.93 -3.35 16.75
C ASN A 179 -18.49 -3.75 17.11
N ARG A 180 -17.80 -4.49 16.23
CA ARG A 180 -16.41 -4.87 16.41
C ARG A 180 -15.51 -3.64 16.50
N ASP A 181 -15.69 -2.66 15.62
CA ASP A 181 -14.84 -1.47 15.55
C ASP A 181 -15.01 -0.58 16.80
N PHE A 182 -16.23 -0.43 17.32
CA PHE A 182 -16.49 0.22 18.61
C PHE A 182 -15.81 -0.49 19.78
N VAL A 183 -15.97 -1.81 19.88
CA VAL A 183 -15.34 -2.61 20.93
C VAL A 183 -13.81 -2.50 20.85
N ARG A 184 -13.24 -2.59 19.67
CA ARG A 184 -11.81 -2.47 19.42
C ARG A 184 -11.26 -1.06 19.66
N ALA A 185 -12.07 -0.03 19.49
CA ALA A 185 -11.70 1.33 19.86
C ALA A 185 -11.67 1.54 21.38
N GLY A 186 -12.40 0.73 22.14
CA GLY A 186 -12.47 0.81 23.60
C GLY A 186 -13.81 1.33 24.15
N ALA A 187 -14.91 1.22 23.37
CA ALA A 187 -16.23 1.67 23.81
C ALA A 187 -16.70 1.06 25.15
N GLN A 188 -16.19 -0.12 25.49
CA GLN A 188 -16.55 -0.85 26.73
C GLN A 188 -15.62 -0.55 27.90
N LEU A 189 -14.61 0.28 27.74
CA LEU A 189 -13.65 0.63 28.78
C LEU A 189 -14.26 1.57 29.84
N SER A 190 -13.60 1.62 31.02
CA SER A 190 -13.89 2.64 32.02
C SER A 190 -13.58 4.04 31.48
N GLU A 191 -14.18 5.08 32.07
CA GLU A 191 -13.90 6.47 31.67
C GLU A 191 -12.44 6.87 31.89
N ALA A 192 -11.78 6.31 32.89
CA ALA A 192 -10.34 6.51 33.13
C ALA A 192 -9.51 5.91 31.99
N ASP A 193 -9.83 4.67 31.58
CA ASP A 193 -9.13 3.99 30.47
C ASP A 193 -9.43 4.64 29.13
N LYS A 194 -10.67 5.09 28.89
CA LYS A 194 -11.01 5.88 27.69
C LYS A 194 -10.21 7.17 27.60
N THR A 195 -10.05 7.87 28.74
CA THR A 195 -9.20 9.07 28.81
C THR A 195 -7.75 8.74 28.44
N ARG A 196 -7.22 7.62 28.94
CA ARG A 196 -5.87 7.18 28.59
C ARG A 196 -5.75 6.78 27.13
N ILE A 197 -6.72 6.04 26.58
CA ILE A 197 -6.76 5.68 25.14
C ILE A 197 -6.75 6.93 24.26
N LYS A 198 -7.56 7.95 24.55
CA LYS A 198 -7.58 9.24 23.83
C LYS A 198 -6.19 9.89 23.83
N SER A 199 -5.54 9.95 24.98
CA SER A 199 -4.19 10.50 25.07
C SER A 199 -3.19 9.71 24.21
N ILE A 200 -3.24 8.36 24.26
CA ILE A 200 -2.38 7.49 23.45
C ILE A 200 -2.65 7.71 21.95
N ASN A 201 -3.91 7.77 21.52
CA ASN A 201 -4.27 7.95 20.13
C ASN A 201 -3.76 9.28 19.58
N GLN A 202 -3.89 10.37 20.33
CA GLN A 202 -3.37 11.69 19.95
C GLN A 202 -1.84 11.69 19.85
N GLU A 203 -1.15 11.06 20.81
CA GLU A 203 0.32 10.95 20.80
C GLU A 203 0.79 10.08 19.62
N LEU A 204 0.15 8.94 19.36
CA LEU A 204 0.46 8.07 18.23
C LEU A 204 0.26 8.78 16.89
N SER A 205 -0.84 9.54 16.75
CA SER A 205 -1.11 10.31 15.53
C SER A 205 0.00 11.33 15.25
N LYS A 206 0.42 12.07 16.30
CA LYS A 206 1.52 13.03 16.18
C LYS A 206 2.85 12.35 15.84
N LEU A 207 3.17 11.24 16.51
CA LEU A 207 4.42 10.49 16.27
C LEU A 207 4.45 9.86 14.88
N SER A 208 3.31 9.40 14.34
CA SER A 208 3.20 8.89 12.98
C SER A 208 3.52 9.96 11.95
N THR A 209 2.95 11.16 12.12
CA THR A 209 3.23 12.31 11.24
C THR A 209 4.70 12.75 11.34
N ASP A 210 5.25 12.84 12.57
CA ASP A 210 6.66 13.17 12.81
C ASP A 210 7.59 12.16 12.12
N PHE A 211 7.28 10.87 12.22
CA PHE A 211 8.02 9.80 11.55
C PHE A 211 8.03 9.99 10.03
N THR A 212 6.85 10.22 9.42
CA THR A 212 6.71 10.42 7.97
C THR A 212 7.55 11.60 7.49
N ASN A 213 7.45 12.75 8.18
CA ASN A 213 8.19 13.96 7.84
C ASN A 213 9.71 13.78 7.99
N LYS A 214 10.16 13.16 9.08
CA LYS A 214 11.57 12.81 9.29
C LYS A 214 12.09 11.86 8.22
N LEU A 215 11.33 10.83 7.87
CA LEU A 215 11.72 9.88 6.83
C LEU A 215 11.85 10.56 5.47
N LEU A 216 10.89 11.42 5.09
CA LEU A 216 10.96 12.16 3.84
C LEU A 216 12.19 13.06 3.79
N ALA A 217 12.43 13.85 4.84
CA ALA A 217 13.57 14.73 4.95
C ALA A 217 14.90 13.95 5.01
N GLY A 218 14.99 12.89 5.81
CA GLY A 218 16.16 12.02 5.94
C GLY A 218 16.52 11.32 4.64
N THR A 219 15.51 10.87 3.88
CA THR A 219 15.70 10.27 2.55
C THR A 219 16.26 11.28 1.55
N LYS A 220 15.77 12.52 1.60
CA LYS A 220 16.28 13.61 0.73
C LYS A 220 17.71 13.98 1.06
N VAL A 221 18.03 14.19 2.34
CA VAL A 221 19.39 14.54 2.83
C VAL A 221 20.35 13.36 2.66
N GLY A 222 19.85 12.14 2.78
CA GLY A 222 20.60 10.89 2.65
C GLY A 222 21.03 10.53 1.23
N ALA A 223 20.57 11.24 0.20
CA ALA A 223 20.95 10.96 -1.18
C ALA A 223 22.48 10.97 -1.37
N LEU A 224 22.97 10.07 -2.23
CA LEU A 224 24.39 10.06 -2.59
C LEU A 224 24.70 11.27 -3.48
N VAL A 225 25.64 12.13 -3.05
CA VAL A 225 26.17 13.22 -3.84
C VAL A 225 27.61 12.91 -4.24
N VAL A 226 27.91 13.03 -5.53
CA VAL A 226 29.28 12.90 -6.06
C VAL A 226 29.68 14.16 -6.82
N ASP A 227 30.97 14.47 -6.77
CA ASP A 227 31.55 15.68 -7.38
C ASP A 227 32.08 15.42 -8.80
N ASN A 228 32.19 14.17 -9.22
CA ASN A 228 32.73 13.78 -10.51
C ASN A 228 31.92 12.60 -11.11
N PRO A 229 31.44 12.70 -12.37
CA PRO A 229 30.68 11.64 -13.01
C PRO A 229 31.48 10.35 -13.21
N SER A 230 32.82 10.40 -13.18
CA SER A 230 33.65 9.19 -13.21
C SER A 230 33.45 8.27 -12.01
N GLN A 231 32.87 8.77 -10.93
CA GLN A 231 32.44 7.95 -9.78
C GLN A 231 31.19 7.10 -10.07
N LEU A 232 30.43 7.48 -11.10
CA LEU A 232 29.19 6.83 -11.52
C LEU A 232 29.37 5.88 -12.71
N VAL A 233 30.60 5.47 -13.00
CA VAL A 233 30.88 4.49 -14.07
C VAL A 233 30.08 3.21 -13.82
N GLY A 234 29.43 2.75 -14.88
CA GLY A 234 28.47 1.64 -14.88
C GLY A 234 27.05 2.08 -15.17
N LEU A 235 26.69 3.30 -14.74
CA LEU A 235 25.41 3.90 -15.12
C LEU A 235 25.45 4.36 -16.59
N SER A 236 24.28 4.34 -17.24
CA SER A 236 24.10 4.89 -18.58
C SER A 236 24.27 6.43 -18.62
N ASN A 237 24.50 6.99 -19.79
CA ASN A 237 24.57 8.45 -19.97
C ASN A 237 23.28 9.15 -19.53
N ASP A 238 22.12 8.53 -19.76
CA ASP A 238 20.82 9.09 -19.38
C ASP A 238 20.62 9.10 -17.86
N GLU A 239 21.10 8.08 -17.15
CA GLU A 239 21.07 8.03 -15.69
C GLU A 239 22.04 9.03 -15.07
N ILE A 240 23.23 9.20 -15.66
CA ILE A 240 24.19 10.23 -15.25
C ILE A 240 23.61 11.63 -15.48
N GLN A 241 22.90 11.86 -16.59
CA GLN A 241 22.20 13.12 -16.84
C GLN A 241 21.06 13.34 -15.84
N THR A 242 20.27 12.32 -15.56
CA THR A 242 19.22 12.35 -14.53
C THR A 242 19.78 12.69 -13.15
N ALA A 243 20.94 12.14 -12.79
CA ALA A 243 21.63 12.46 -11.55
C ALA A 243 22.13 13.93 -11.51
N ALA A 244 22.58 14.48 -12.65
CA ALA A 244 22.96 15.90 -12.77
C ALA A 244 21.74 16.81 -12.62
N ASP A 245 20.61 16.46 -13.24
CA ASP A 245 19.36 17.23 -13.12
C ASP A 245 18.80 17.19 -11.69
N ALA A 246 18.88 16.04 -11.01
CA ALA A 246 18.53 15.92 -9.60
C ALA A 246 19.41 16.79 -8.69
N ALA A 247 20.70 16.91 -9.01
CA ALA A 247 21.62 17.82 -8.31
C ALA A 247 21.24 19.29 -8.55
N LYS A 248 20.97 19.65 -9.80
CA LYS A 248 20.54 21.01 -10.17
C LYS A 248 19.25 21.43 -9.46
N GLN A 249 18.24 20.56 -9.40
CA GLN A 249 16.98 20.79 -8.67
C GLN A 249 17.20 21.06 -7.17
N ARG A 250 18.28 20.53 -6.61
CA ARG A 250 18.70 20.72 -5.21
C ARG A 250 19.68 21.89 -5.01
N GLY A 251 19.97 22.68 -6.06
CA GLY A 251 20.94 23.78 -6.01
C GLY A 251 22.40 23.32 -5.99
N LEU A 252 22.70 22.06 -6.27
CA LEU A 252 24.04 21.46 -6.28
C LEU A 252 24.63 21.46 -7.70
N ASN A 253 24.78 22.63 -8.29
CA ASN A 253 25.31 22.80 -9.65
C ASN A 253 26.70 22.17 -9.80
N GLY A 254 26.93 21.42 -10.89
CA GLY A 254 28.20 20.77 -11.16
C GLY A 254 28.45 19.49 -10.36
N LYS A 255 27.42 18.97 -9.69
CA LYS A 255 27.43 17.69 -8.98
C LYS A 255 26.39 16.73 -9.57
N TRP A 256 26.39 15.50 -9.08
CA TRP A 256 25.44 14.46 -9.42
C TRP A 256 24.83 13.89 -8.15
N VAL A 257 23.52 13.66 -8.15
CA VAL A 257 22.78 13.12 -7.00
C VAL A 257 22.04 11.85 -7.39
N LEU A 258 22.28 10.77 -6.64
CA LEU A 258 21.46 9.56 -6.69
C LEU A 258 20.46 9.60 -5.52
N PRO A 259 19.17 9.89 -5.77
CA PRO A 259 18.14 9.89 -4.74
C PRO A 259 17.90 8.49 -4.18
N LEU A 260 17.66 8.38 -2.87
CA LEU A 260 17.34 7.10 -2.24
C LEU A 260 15.89 6.68 -2.55
N ARG A 261 15.70 5.39 -2.81
CA ARG A 261 14.40 4.71 -2.72
C ARG A 261 14.15 4.22 -1.30
N ASN A 262 12.91 3.86 -0.97
CA ASN A 262 12.54 3.54 0.41
C ASN A 262 12.89 2.10 0.86
N THR A 263 13.76 1.42 0.18
CA THR A 263 14.26 0.08 0.55
C THR A 263 15.72 0.16 0.99
N THR A 264 16.21 -0.88 1.66
CA THR A 264 17.63 -0.98 2.06
C THR A 264 18.53 -0.99 0.83
N GLN A 265 18.28 -1.87 -0.13
CA GLN A 265 19.02 -1.90 -1.39
C GLN A 265 18.56 -0.80 -2.36
N GLN A 266 19.51 -0.24 -3.10
CA GLN A 266 19.26 0.83 -4.07
C GLN A 266 19.52 0.33 -5.49
N PRO A 267 18.68 0.66 -6.49
CA PRO A 267 18.80 0.12 -7.85
C PRO A 267 20.17 0.33 -8.49
N SER A 268 20.73 1.54 -8.38
CA SER A 268 22.05 1.87 -8.95
C SER A 268 23.20 0.99 -8.44
N GLN A 269 23.01 0.23 -7.35
CA GLN A 269 24.02 -0.70 -6.86
C GLN A 269 24.27 -1.87 -7.84
N ALA A 270 23.32 -2.21 -8.69
CA ALA A 270 23.47 -3.27 -9.68
C ALA A 270 24.47 -2.89 -10.79
N GLU A 271 24.59 -1.61 -11.10
CA GLU A 271 25.35 -1.13 -12.26
C GLU A 271 26.66 -0.43 -11.89
N LEU A 272 26.69 0.28 -10.75
CA LEU A 272 27.89 1.00 -10.30
C LEU A 272 29.10 0.08 -10.18
N THR A 273 30.14 0.29 -11.00
CA THR A 273 31.38 -0.52 -10.97
C THR A 273 32.28 -0.17 -9.79
N ASN A 274 32.22 1.07 -9.31
CA ASN A 274 33.05 1.54 -8.19
C ASN A 274 32.50 1.00 -6.85
N ARG A 275 33.20 0.01 -6.28
CA ARG A 275 32.80 -0.65 -5.03
C ARG A 275 32.67 0.33 -3.85
N ALA A 276 33.56 1.32 -3.72
CA ALA A 276 33.50 2.30 -2.64
C ALA A 276 32.26 3.19 -2.75
N VAL A 277 31.83 3.49 -3.98
CA VAL A 277 30.59 4.25 -4.22
C VAL A 277 29.36 3.40 -3.90
N ARG A 278 29.36 2.10 -4.24
CA ARG A 278 28.27 1.18 -3.82
C ARG A 278 28.17 1.10 -2.31
N GLN A 279 29.30 0.93 -1.61
CA GLN A 279 29.34 0.92 -0.14
C GLN A 279 28.78 2.21 0.44
N LYS A 280 29.24 3.37 -0.04
CA LYS A 280 28.75 4.66 0.42
C LYS A 280 27.24 4.83 0.19
N LEU A 281 26.74 4.43 -0.99
CA LEU A 281 25.30 4.47 -1.30
C LEU A 281 24.50 3.59 -0.35
N PHE A 282 24.99 2.38 -0.06
CA PHE A 282 24.37 1.46 0.88
C PHE A 282 24.34 2.03 2.31
N GLU A 283 25.46 2.54 2.81
CA GLU A 283 25.56 3.16 4.14
C GLU A 283 24.62 4.37 4.26
N LEU A 284 24.58 5.22 3.23
CA LEU A 284 23.63 6.34 3.18
C LEU A 284 22.18 5.88 3.18
N SER A 285 21.90 4.77 2.53
CA SER A 285 20.58 4.15 2.51
C SER A 285 20.17 3.58 3.87
N THR A 286 21.05 2.81 4.51
CA THR A 286 20.77 2.18 5.82
C THR A 286 20.65 3.20 6.95
N LEU A 287 21.49 4.26 6.93
CA LEU A 287 21.57 5.27 7.98
C LEU A 287 20.71 6.51 7.73
N ARG A 288 19.77 6.48 6.78
CA ARG A 288 19.04 7.69 6.33
C ARG A 288 18.30 8.42 7.45
N THR A 289 17.91 7.73 8.52
CA THR A 289 17.19 8.27 9.67
C THR A 289 17.82 7.84 11.01
N GLU A 290 19.15 7.58 11.00
CA GLU A 290 19.94 7.17 12.18
C GLU A 290 21.18 8.05 12.40
N ARG A 291 21.16 9.30 11.92
CA ARG A 291 22.35 10.18 11.89
C ARG A 291 22.52 11.01 13.15
N SER A 292 21.70 10.80 14.18
CA SER A 292 21.66 11.63 15.37
C SER A 292 21.42 13.13 15.07
N ASP A 293 20.72 13.39 13.98
CA ASP A 293 20.25 14.70 13.55
C ASP A 293 18.75 14.87 13.83
N THR A 294 18.16 15.95 13.34
CA THR A 294 16.72 16.23 13.50
C THR A 294 15.80 15.22 12.82
N ASN A 295 16.33 14.40 11.90
CA ASN A 295 15.60 13.38 11.17
C ASN A 295 15.75 11.98 11.79
N ASP A 296 16.44 11.86 12.93
CA ASP A 296 16.58 10.57 13.62
C ASP A 296 15.22 10.09 14.15
N THR A 297 14.83 8.87 13.76
CA THR A 297 13.51 8.30 14.10
C THR A 297 13.56 7.33 15.27
N ARG A 298 14.75 6.97 15.80
CA ARG A 298 14.89 5.93 16.84
C ARG A 298 14.07 6.22 18.10
N SER A 299 14.06 7.46 18.55
CA SER A 299 13.22 7.84 19.71
C SER A 299 11.73 7.80 19.39
N THR A 300 11.33 8.19 18.20
CA THR A 300 9.95 8.20 17.72
C THR A 300 9.39 6.78 17.67
N ILE A 301 10.09 5.85 17.00
CA ILE A 301 9.61 4.46 16.83
C ILE A 301 9.56 3.70 18.17
N ARG A 302 10.56 3.91 19.03
CA ARG A 302 10.55 3.33 20.39
C ARG A 302 9.31 3.77 21.16
N ARG A 303 9.01 5.07 21.14
CA ARG A 303 7.83 5.60 21.83
C ARG A 303 6.53 5.07 21.23
N MET A 304 6.46 4.93 19.92
CA MET A 304 5.29 4.33 19.24
C MET A 304 5.08 2.88 19.68
N ALA A 305 6.14 2.06 19.75
CA ALA A 305 6.06 0.67 20.20
C ALA A 305 5.55 0.57 21.63
N GLU A 306 6.07 1.40 22.55
CA GLU A 306 5.61 1.48 23.94
C GLU A 306 4.12 1.81 24.05
N LEU A 307 3.66 2.84 23.33
CA LEU A 307 2.25 3.27 23.33
C LEU A 307 1.32 2.22 22.73
N ARG A 308 1.73 1.55 21.67
CA ARG A 308 0.96 0.46 21.06
C ARG A 308 0.81 -0.71 22.02
N ALA A 309 1.88 -1.11 22.70
CA ALA A 309 1.83 -2.17 23.69
C ALA A 309 0.90 -1.79 24.88
N GLU A 310 0.98 -0.55 25.37
CA GLU A 310 0.09 -0.03 26.43
C GLU A 310 -1.37 -0.03 25.96
N LYS A 311 -1.64 0.47 24.74
CA LYS A 311 -2.99 0.49 24.16
C LYS A 311 -3.57 -0.91 24.05
N ALA A 312 -2.78 -1.88 23.56
CA ALA A 312 -3.22 -3.27 23.45
C ALA A 312 -3.61 -3.84 24.80
N LYS A 313 -2.81 -3.59 25.84
CA LYS A 313 -3.11 -4.03 27.21
C LYS A 313 -4.41 -3.44 27.75
N LEU A 314 -4.63 -2.13 27.56
CA LEU A 314 -5.90 -1.47 27.94
C LEU A 314 -7.10 -2.09 27.26
N LEU A 315 -6.95 -2.52 26.00
CA LEU A 315 -7.98 -3.18 25.21
C LEU A 315 -8.10 -4.69 25.48
N GLY A 316 -7.38 -5.23 26.47
CA GLY A 316 -7.47 -6.63 26.89
C GLY A 316 -6.63 -7.60 26.06
N TYR A 317 -5.69 -7.12 25.25
CA TYR A 317 -4.78 -7.96 24.45
C TYR A 317 -3.38 -8.01 25.08
N PRO A 318 -2.68 -9.16 25.01
CA PRO A 318 -1.35 -9.31 25.60
C PRO A 318 -0.28 -8.47 24.89
N THR A 319 -0.44 -8.24 23.57
CA THR A 319 0.48 -7.49 22.73
C THR A 319 -0.26 -6.74 21.63
N TRP A 320 0.42 -5.78 20.99
CA TRP A 320 -0.13 -5.10 19.83
C TRP A 320 -0.39 -6.05 18.67
N ALA A 321 0.49 -7.02 18.43
CA ALA A 321 0.29 -8.02 17.38
C ALA A 321 -0.99 -8.85 17.61
N ALA A 322 -1.26 -9.26 18.85
CA ALA A 322 -2.51 -9.96 19.19
C ALA A 322 -3.75 -9.09 18.91
N TYR A 323 -3.68 -7.80 19.25
CA TYR A 323 -4.73 -6.85 18.91
C TYR A 323 -4.88 -6.69 17.41
N ALA A 324 -3.80 -6.47 16.66
CA ALA A 324 -3.85 -6.25 15.22
C ALA A 324 -4.43 -7.46 14.46
N LEU A 325 -3.95 -8.67 14.80
CA LEU A 325 -4.31 -9.89 14.07
C LEU A 325 -5.69 -10.46 14.41
N ALA A 326 -6.31 -10.04 15.50
CA ALA A 326 -7.64 -10.54 15.90
C ALA A 326 -8.72 -10.42 14.81
N THR A 327 -8.55 -9.50 13.85
CA THR A 327 -9.46 -9.25 12.73
C THR A 327 -8.89 -9.64 11.37
N GLN A 328 -7.71 -10.23 11.33
CA GLN A 328 -7.04 -10.65 10.10
C GLN A 328 -7.33 -12.13 9.78
N GLY A 329 -6.96 -12.57 8.59
CA GLY A 329 -7.08 -13.97 8.18
C GLY A 329 -6.25 -14.92 9.05
N ALA A 330 -5.04 -14.52 9.43
CA ALA A 330 -4.16 -15.29 10.32
C ALA A 330 -4.70 -15.46 11.74
N LYS A 331 -5.60 -14.60 12.22
CA LYS A 331 -6.26 -14.59 13.54
C LYS A 331 -5.31 -14.36 14.72
N THR A 332 -4.12 -14.95 14.76
CA THR A 332 -3.16 -14.84 15.86
C THR A 332 -1.73 -14.59 15.36
N PRO A 333 -0.88 -13.94 16.19
CA PRO A 333 0.54 -13.79 15.84
C PRO A 333 1.26 -15.12 15.62
N GLU A 334 0.90 -16.16 16.38
CA GLU A 334 1.53 -17.48 16.30
C GLU A 334 1.31 -18.11 14.92
N ASN A 335 0.11 -18.00 14.35
CA ASN A 335 -0.19 -18.52 13.02
C ASN A 335 0.64 -17.82 11.93
N ALA A 336 0.72 -16.48 12.00
CA ALA A 336 1.50 -15.71 11.04
C ALA A 336 3.00 -15.95 11.19
N ILE A 337 3.53 -15.93 12.41
CA ILE A 337 4.95 -16.20 12.69
C ILE A 337 5.30 -17.63 12.25
N LYS A 338 4.41 -18.61 12.47
CA LYS A 338 4.64 -19.98 12.03
C LYS A 338 4.82 -20.07 10.51
N LEU A 339 3.92 -19.46 9.73
CA LEU A 339 4.08 -19.42 8.26
C LEU A 339 5.44 -18.84 7.86
N LEU A 340 5.81 -17.69 8.44
CA LEU A 340 7.07 -17.04 8.12
C LEU A 340 8.28 -17.90 8.50
N THR A 341 8.28 -18.47 9.71
CA THR A 341 9.41 -19.29 10.20
C THR A 341 9.54 -20.62 9.48
N ASP A 342 8.46 -21.20 8.97
CA ASP A 342 8.49 -22.39 8.12
C ASP A 342 9.20 -22.10 6.78
N LEU A 343 9.15 -20.87 6.27
CA LEU A 343 9.81 -20.43 5.04
C LEU A 343 11.28 -20.00 5.24
N VAL A 344 11.72 -19.70 6.48
CA VAL A 344 13.09 -19.22 6.74
C VAL A 344 14.16 -20.24 6.32
N PRO A 345 14.08 -21.55 6.66
CA PRO A 345 15.14 -22.50 6.28
C PRO A 345 15.36 -22.61 4.76
N PRO A 346 14.34 -22.83 3.91
CA PRO A 346 14.55 -22.91 2.47
C PRO A 346 15.02 -21.59 1.86
N ALA A 347 14.51 -20.45 2.32
CA ALA A 347 14.89 -19.12 1.84
C ALA A 347 16.35 -18.80 2.15
N THR A 348 16.79 -18.95 3.42
CA THR A 348 18.16 -18.64 3.83
C THR A 348 19.18 -19.63 3.28
N ALA A 349 18.82 -20.92 3.12
CA ALA A 349 19.69 -21.89 2.46
C ALA A 349 19.92 -21.50 0.98
N ARG A 350 18.88 -21.10 0.28
CA ARG A 350 18.97 -20.61 -1.10
C ARG A 350 19.79 -19.32 -1.19
N ALA A 351 19.57 -18.36 -0.29
CA ALA A 351 20.35 -17.12 -0.25
C ALA A 351 21.84 -17.37 -0.04
N ARG A 352 22.20 -18.29 0.87
CA ARG A 352 23.60 -18.68 1.08
C ARG A 352 24.21 -19.35 -0.16
N SER A 353 23.45 -20.16 -0.90
CA SER A 353 23.89 -20.74 -2.17
C SER A 353 24.13 -19.65 -3.23
N GLU A 354 23.23 -18.66 -3.31
CA GLU A 354 23.37 -17.51 -4.21
C GLU A 354 24.61 -16.66 -3.84
N ALA A 355 24.84 -16.43 -2.55
CA ALA A 355 26.03 -15.73 -2.04
C ALA A 355 27.32 -16.48 -2.41
N ALA A 356 27.32 -17.82 -2.32
CA ALA A 356 28.47 -18.64 -2.69
C ALA A 356 28.79 -18.56 -4.20
N ASP A 357 27.77 -18.53 -5.07
CA ASP A 357 27.96 -18.32 -6.51
C ASP A 357 28.63 -16.97 -6.79
N MET A 358 28.18 -15.91 -6.10
CA MET A 358 28.76 -14.57 -6.22
C MET A 358 30.18 -14.50 -5.65
N GLN A 359 30.45 -15.12 -4.49
CA GLN A 359 31.81 -15.18 -3.92
C GLN A 359 32.78 -15.87 -4.87
N LYS A 360 32.36 -16.99 -5.47
CA LYS A 360 33.15 -17.67 -6.48
C LYS A 360 33.51 -16.77 -7.67
N LEU A 361 32.56 -15.92 -8.10
CA LEU A 361 32.82 -14.96 -9.18
C LEU A 361 33.82 -13.88 -8.74
N ILE A 362 33.69 -13.37 -7.52
CA ILE A 362 34.64 -12.40 -6.93
C ILE A 362 36.06 -13.01 -6.91
N ASP A 363 36.18 -14.24 -6.46
CA ASP A 363 37.47 -14.93 -6.37
C ASP A 363 38.08 -15.15 -7.77
N GLN A 364 37.30 -15.55 -8.76
CA GLN A 364 37.72 -15.70 -10.16
C GLN A 364 38.19 -14.38 -10.79
N GLN A 365 37.60 -13.24 -10.38
CA GLN A 365 38.00 -11.91 -10.82
C GLN A 365 39.20 -11.34 -10.05
N GLY A 366 39.75 -12.08 -9.10
CA GLY A 366 40.89 -11.62 -8.27
C GLY A 366 40.50 -10.55 -7.26
N GLY A 367 39.22 -10.46 -6.86
CA GLY A 367 38.69 -9.41 -6.00
C GLY A 367 39.33 -9.35 -4.60
N GLY A 368 39.69 -10.49 -4.01
CA GLY A 368 40.41 -10.57 -2.73
C GLY A 368 39.61 -10.08 -1.51
N PHE A 369 38.26 -10.03 -1.60
CA PHE A 369 37.37 -9.62 -0.52
C PHE A 369 36.18 -10.58 -0.40
N LYS A 370 35.53 -10.56 0.76
CA LYS A 370 34.28 -11.29 0.98
C LYS A 370 33.10 -10.46 0.50
N LEU A 371 32.11 -11.12 -0.09
CA LEU A 371 30.84 -10.54 -0.47
C LEU A 371 30.23 -9.76 0.71
N GLN A 372 29.75 -8.56 0.45
CA GLN A 372 29.11 -7.69 1.43
C GLN A 372 27.71 -7.29 0.91
N PRO A 373 26.81 -6.78 1.75
CA PRO A 373 25.47 -6.36 1.30
C PRO A 373 25.47 -5.39 0.12
N TRP A 374 26.40 -4.44 0.09
CA TRP A 374 26.56 -3.48 -1.02
C TRP A 374 27.13 -4.06 -2.31
N ASP A 375 27.62 -5.30 -2.26
CA ASP A 375 28.14 -6.03 -3.42
C ASP A 375 27.07 -6.93 -4.05
N TRP A 376 26.00 -7.28 -3.29
CA TRP A 376 25.03 -8.28 -3.70
C TRP A 376 24.42 -7.98 -5.05
N GLN A 377 23.82 -6.81 -5.23
CA GLN A 377 23.09 -6.47 -6.47
C GLN A 377 24.05 -6.47 -7.69
N TYR A 378 25.25 -5.94 -7.50
CA TYR A 378 26.26 -5.88 -8.56
C TYR A 378 26.71 -7.27 -9.02
N TYR A 379 27.04 -8.16 -8.08
CA TYR A 379 27.47 -9.51 -8.43
C TYR A 379 26.31 -10.43 -8.79
N ALA A 380 25.14 -10.25 -8.25
CA ALA A 380 23.94 -10.93 -8.68
C ALA A 380 23.65 -10.67 -10.17
N GLU A 381 23.77 -9.41 -10.62
CA GLU A 381 23.59 -9.07 -12.03
C GLU A 381 24.63 -9.73 -12.93
N GLN A 382 25.89 -9.78 -12.50
CA GLN A 382 26.93 -10.47 -13.26
C GLN A 382 26.71 -11.99 -13.31
N VAL A 383 26.26 -12.62 -12.20
CA VAL A 383 25.88 -14.04 -12.18
C VAL A 383 24.69 -14.29 -13.10
N ARG A 384 23.66 -13.39 -13.06
CA ARG A 384 22.50 -13.46 -13.94
C ARG A 384 22.92 -13.41 -15.41
N LYS A 385 23.80 -12.46 -15.76
CA LYS A 385 24.35 -12.33 -17.10
C LYS A 385 25.16 -13.56 -17.53
N ALA A 386 26.04 -14.08 -16.66
CA ALA A 386 26.85 -15.25 -16.95
C ALA A 386 26.01 -16.53 -17.09
N LYS A 387 24.94 -16.67 -16.27
CA LYS A 387 24.12 -17.89 -16.21
C LYS A 387 23.00 -17.95 -17.23
N TYR A 388 22.43 -16.79 -17.56
CA TYR A 388 21.26 -16.67 -18.44
C TYR A 388 21.53 -15.86 -19.70
N ASP A 389 22.72 -15.27 -19.85
CA ASP A 389 23.06 -14.33 -20.93
C ASP A 389 22.02 -13.19 -21.06
N LEU A 390 21.61 -12.64 -19.91
CA LEU A 390 20.57 -11.65 -19.76
C LEU A 390 21.05 -10.50 -18.87
N ASP A 391 20.90 -9.27 -19.34
CA ASP A 391 21.04 -8.07 -18.53
C ASP A 391 19.85 -7.12 -18.76
N GLU A 392 19.64 -6.18 -17.85
CA GLU A 392 18.50 -5.26 -17.87
C GLU A 392 18.48 -4.40 -19.13
N SER A 393 19.65 -3.98 -19.64
CA SER A 393 19.77 -3.14 -20.83
C SER A 393 19.23 -3.82 -22.11
N GLN A 394 19.18 -5.15 -22.13
CA GLN A 394 18.64 -5.91 -23.26
C GLN A 394 17.10 -5.89 -23.30
N ILE A 395 16.45 -5.75 -22.14
CA ILE A 395 14.99 -5.91 -22.01
C ILE A 395 14.26 -4.57 -21.85
N MET A 396 14.85 -3.59 -21.18
CA MET A 396 14.23 -2.25 -20.97
C MET A 396 13.72 -1.60 -22.28
N PRO A 397 14.40 -1.71 -23.44
CA PRO A 397 13.90 -1.14 -24.69
C PRO A 397 12.54 -1.69 -25.15
N TYR A 398 12.07 -2.80 -24.59
CA TYR A 398 10.79 -3.42 -24.89
C TYR A 398 9.69 -3.04 -23.88
N PHE A 399 10.02 -2.29 -22.82
CA PHE A 399 9.13 -1.94 -21.74
C PHE A 399 8.93 -0.42 -21.65
N GLU A 400 8.47 0.19 -22.77
CA GLU A 400 8.09 1.59 -22.75
C GLU A 400 6.76 1.75 -21.98
N LEU A 401 6.71 2.72 -21.05
CA LEU A 401 5.64 2.89 -20.07
C LEU A 401 4.23 2.90 -20.68
N ASN A 402 4.00 3.69 -21.75
CA ASN A 402 2.68 3.76 -22.37
C ASN A 402 2.29 2.43 -23.01
N ASN A 403 3.26 1.77 -23.62
CA ASN A 403 3.03 0.48 -24.25
C ASN A 403 2.75 -0.60 -23.20
N VAL A 404 3.47 -0.62 -22.08
CA VAL A 404 3.18 -1.53 -20.96
C VAL A 404 1.78 -1.25 -20.39
N LEU A 405 1.42 0.01 -20.18
CA LEU A 405 0.10 0.37 -19.66
C LEU A 405 -1.04 -0.04 -20.61
N GLN A 406 -0.96 0.36 -21.87
CA GLN A 406 -2.05 0.17 -22.84
C GLN A 406 -2.14 -1.27 -23.33
N ASN A 407 -0.99 -1.82 -23.75
CA ASN A 407 -0.92 -3.13 -24.41
C ASN A 407 -0.57 -4.28 -23.46
N GLY A 408 -0.19 -3.98 -22.20
CA GLY A 408 0.02 -4.94 -21.13
C GLY A 408 -1.15 -4.93 -20.14
N VAL A 409 -1.15 -3.94 -19.24
CA VAL A 409 -2.09 -3.84 -18.12
C VAL A 409 -3.55 -3.74 -18.60
N PHE A 410 -3.86 -2.79 -19.46
CA PHE A 410 -5.23 -2.60 -19.98
C PHE A 410 -5.67 -3.73 -20.90
N PHE A 411 -4.74 -4.30 -21.66
CA PHE A 411 -5.02 -5.47 -22.49
C PHE A 411 -5.39 -6.70 -21.64
N ALA A 412 -4.64 -7.00 -20.56
CA ALA A 412 -4.97 -8.09 -19.64
C ALA A 412 -6.35 -7.89 -19.01
N ALA A 413 -6.64 -6.66 -18.53
CA ALA A 413 -7.94 -6.31 -17.99
C ALA A 413 -9.07 -6.43 -19.02
N ASN A 414 -8.81 -6.06 -20.28
CA ASN A 414 -9.78 -6.28 -21.36
C ASN A 414 -10.04 -7.76 -21.60
N LYS A 415 -8.99 -8.61 -21.64
CA LYS A 415 -9.14 -10.05 -21.86
C LYS A 415 -9.94 -10.72 -20.73
N LEU A 416 -9.55 -10.45 -19.48
CA LEU A 416 -10.19 -11.05 -18.30
C LEU A 416 -11.60 -10.52 -18.03
N TYR A 417 -11.79 -9.20 -18.14
CA TYR A 417 -12.99 -8.54 -17.61
C TYR A 417 -13.79 -7.77 -18.68
N GLY A 418 -13.24 -7.53 -19.86
CA GLY A 418 -13.87 -6.72 -20.92
C GLY A 418 -13.76 -5.23 -20.75
N LEU A 419 -12.93 -4.78 -19.82
CA LEU A 419 -12.76 -3.36 -19.60
C LEU A 419 -12.20 -2.66 -20.83
N THR A 420 -12.68 -1.42 -21.04
CA THR A 420 -12.11 -0.48 -22.00
C THR A 420 -11.78 0.84 -21.31
N PHE A 421 -10.78 1.55 -21.83
CA PHE A 421 -10.20 2.73 -21.19
C PHE A 421 -10.19 3.89 -22.19
N LYS A 422 -10.64 5.07 -21.73
CA LYS A 422 -10.58 6.31 -22.50
C LYS A 422 -9.83 7.36 -21.70
N GLU A 423 -8.72 7.83 -22.23
CA GLU A 423 -7.97 8.91 -21.57
C GLU A 423 -8.79 10.22 -21.56
N ARG A 424 -8.76 10.91 -20.43
CA ARG A 424 -9.52 12.14 -20.17
C ARG A 424 -8.55 13.27 -19.85
N HIS A 425 -8.56 14.30 -20.67
CA HIS A 425 -7.75 15.51 -20.49
C HIS A 425 -8.56 16.69 -19.90
N ASP A 426 -9.85 16.51 -19.75
CA ASP A 426 -10.78 17.49 -19.18
C ASP A 426 -11.02 17.30 -17.67
N ILE A 427 -10.48 16.23 -17.08
CA ILE A 427 -10.52 16.00 -15.64
C ILE A 427 -9.26 16.61 -15.00
N PRO A 428 -9.39 17.53 -14.04
CA PRO A 428 -8.24 18.17 -13.42
C PRO A 428 -7.42 17.19 -12.57
N VAL A 429 -6.11 17.42 -12.53
CA VAL A 429 -5.13 16.60 -11.80
C VAL A 429 -4.32 17.46 -10.82
N TYR A 430 -3.82 16.83 -9.75
CA TYR A 430 -3.02 17.52 -8.73
C TYR A 430 -1.55 17.74 -9.14
N ASN A 431 -1.10 17.07 -10.21
CA ASN A 431 0.25 17.23 -10.77
C ASN A 431 0.21 16.98 -12.28
N PRO A 432 0.94 17.74 -13.13
CA PRO A 432 0.93 17.58 -14.59
C PRO A 432 1.35 16.21 -15.10
N ASP A 433 2.09 15.43 -14.31
CA ASP A 433 2.52 14.07 -14.69
C ASP A 433 1.41 13.01 -14.51
N VAL A 434 0.30 13.37 -13.86
CA VAL A 434 -0.82 12.46 -13.60
C VAL A 434 -1.70 12.35 -14.83
N ARG A 435 -2.03 11.13 -15.21
CA ARG A 435 -2.95 10.82 -16.31
C ARG A 435 -4.27 10.30 -15.75
N THR A 436 -5.37 10.59 -16.44
CA THR A 436 -6.71 10.19 -16.00
C THR A 436 -7.39 9.37 -17.10
N PHE A 437 -8.02 8.26 -16.71
CA PHE A 437 -8.72 7.36 -17.60
C PHE A 437 -10.14 7.11 -17.11
N GLU A 438 -11.12 7.26 -17.99
CA GLU A 438 -12.46 6.76 -17.76
C GLU A 438 -12.52 5.29 -18.15
N VAL A 439 -13.02 4.46 -17.24
CA VAL A 439 -13.06 3.01 -17.36
C VAL A 439 -14.50 2.58 -17.63
N PHE A 440 -14.68 1.76 -18.66
CA PHE A 440 -15.97 1.21 -19.05
C PHE A 440 -15.99 -0.29 -18.85
N ASP A 441 -17.11 -0.80 -18.38
CA ASP A 441 -17.35 -2.25 -18.22
C ASP A 441 -17.60 -2.91 -19.60
N ALA A 442 -17.62 -4.23 -19.62
CA ALA A 442 -17.82 -5.06 -20.83
C ALA A 442 -19.10 -4.72 -21.62
N ASN A 443 -20.12 -4.21 -20.95
CA ASN A 443 -21.37 -3.75 -21.57
C ASN A 443 -21.31 -2.29 -22.09
N GLY A 444 -20.15 -1.65 -22.02
CA GLY A 444 -19.93 -0.26 -22.43
C GLY A 444 -20.43 0.79 -21.44
N GLN A 445 -20.93 0.38 -20.27
CA GLN A 445 -21.35 1.34 -19.25
C GLN A 445 -20.15 1.91 -18.48
N PRO A 446 -20.18 3.21 -18.12
CA PRO A 446 -19.15 3.81 -17.31
C PRO A 446 -19.04 3.08 -15.96
N LEU A 447 -17.83 2.64 -15.57
CA LEU A 447 -17.54 1.91 -14.33
C LEU A 447 -16.84 2.79 -13.28
N ALA A 448 -15.74 3.41 -13.65
CA ALA A 448 -14.86 4.11 -12.72
C ALA A 448 -14.06 5.23 -13.40
N LEU A 449 -13.41 6.06 -12.58
CA LEU A 449 -12.34 6.96 -13.02
C LEU A 449 -11.03 6.49 -12.39
N PHE A 450 -9.97 6.41 -13.20
CA PHE A 450 -8.65 5.94 -12.79
C PHE A 450 -7.58 7.02 -13.03
N TYR A 451 -6.85 7.40 -11.97
CA TYR A 451 -5.70 8.29 -12.02
C TYR A 451 -4.40 7.48 -11.95
N ALA A 452 -3.44 7.80 -12.81
CA ALA A 452 -2.13 7.14 -12.90
C ALA A 452 -1.01 8.14 -12.67
N ASP A 453 -0.30 8.03 -11.54
CA ASP A 453 0.80 8.89 -11.11
C ASP A 453 2.08 8.08 -10.94
N TYR A 454 2.83 7.88 -12.00
CA TYR A 454 3.91 6.90 -12.04
C TYR A 454 5.31 7.44 -11.72
N PHE A 455 5.59 8.74 -11.94
CA PHE A 455 6.95 9.24 -11.84
C PHE A 455 7.35 9.71 -10.45
N LYS A 456 8.59 9.42 -10.05
CA LYS A 456 9.19 9.87 -8.80
C LYS A 456 9.34 11.40 -8.77
N ARG A 457 9.09 11.97 -7.59
CA ARG A 457 9.34 13.37 -7.23
C ARG A 457 9.91 13.44 -5.81
N ASP A 458 10.72 14.47 -5.50
CA ASP A 458 11.29 14.66 -4.14
C ASP A 458 10.23 14.95 -3.06
N ASN A 459 9.07 15.43 -3.48
CA ASN A 459 7.91 15.70 -2.63
C ASN A 459 6.82 14.60 -2.70
N LYS A 460 7.17 13.40 -3.16
CA LYS A 460 6.33 12.22 -3.19
C LYS A 460 6.90 11.16 -2.24
N GLN A 461 6.04 10.54 -1.45
CA GLN A 461 6.43 9.41 -0.62
C GLN A 461 6.99 8.27 -1.48
N GLY A 462 7.94 7.52 -0.92
CA GLY A 462 8.54 6.38 -1.61
C GLY A 462 7.62 5.16 -1.59
N GLY A 463 7.88 4.18 -2.46
CA GLY A 463 7.05 3.00 -2.66
C GLY A 463 6.04 3.20 -3.78
N ALA A 464 5.07 2.29 -3.86
CA ALA A 464 3.91 2.40 -4.75
C ALA A 464 2.66 2.06 -3.95
N TRP A 465 1.50 2.60 -4.36
CA TRP A 465 0.23 2.34 -3.69
C TRP A 465 -0.97 2.67 -4.56
N MET A 466 -2.09 2.06 -4.20
CA MET A 466 -3.43 2.44 -4.66
C MET A 466 -4.22 3.03 -3.49
N ASP A 467 -5.08 4.02 -3.77
CA ASP A 467 -6.15 4.47 -2.88
C ASP A 467 -7.29 5.09 -3.71
N GLN A 468 -8.31 5.63 -3.04
CA GLN A 468 -9.52 6.13 -3.68
C GLN A 468 -9.83 7.56 -3.23
N PHE A 469 -10.19 8.43 -4.17
CA PHE A 469 -10.79 9.74 -3.85
C PHE A 469 -12.28 9.60 -3.56
N VAL A 470 -12.95 8.62 -4.20
CA VAL A 470 -14.37 8.31 -4.01
C VAL A 470 -14.55 6.80 -3.94
N ASP A 471 -15.18 6.31 -2.87
CA ASP A 471 -15.54 4.89 -2.73
C ASP A 471 -16.79 4.56 -3.54
N GLN A 472 -16.86 3.34 -4.07
CA GLN A 472 -18.10 2.82 -4.63
C GLN A 472 -19.15 2.60 -3.53
N SER A 473 -20.39 3.00 -3.78
CA SER A 473 -21.51 2.69 -2.89
C SER A 473 -22.83 2.76 -3.63
N ALA A 474 -23.65 1.73 -3.52
CA ALA A 474 -25.01 1.76 -4.04
C ALA A 474 -25.94 2.63 -3.16
N LEU A 475 -25.63 2.79 -1.87
CA LEU A 475 -26.37 3.69 -0.95
C LEU A 475 -26.34 5.15 -1.41
N THR A 476 -25.21 5.57 -1.99
CA THR A 476 -25.01 6.93 -2.52
C THR A 476 -25.22 7.02 -4.02
N GLY A 477 -25.22 5.90 -4.73
CA GLY A 477 -25.16 5.83 -6.19
C GLY A 477 -23.76 6.21 -6.76
N TRP A 478 -22.74 6.28 -5.92
CA TRP A 478 -21.40 6.73 -6.33
C TRP A 478 -20.58 5.62 -6.94
N LYS A 479 -19.89 5.97 -8.00
CA LYS A 479 -18.91 5.13 -8.67
C LYS A 479 -17.51 5.47 -8.20
N PRO A 480 -16.56 4.52 -8.19
CA PRO A 480 -15.25 4.73 -7.61
C PRO A 480 -14.37 5.65 -8.46
N VAL A 481 -13.59 6.48 -7.76
CA VAL A 481 -12.47 7.23 -8.32
C VAL A 481 -11.21 6.73 -7.66
N VAL A 482 -10.44 5.92 -8.36
CA VAL A 482 -9.24 5.27 -7.84
C VAL A 482 -7.97 5.90 -8.40
N TYR A 483 -6.87 5.80 -7.67
CA TYR A 483 -5.57 6.25 -8.17
C TYR A 483 -4.46 5.28 -7.80
N ASN A 484 -3.51 5.13 -8.75
CA ASN A 484 -2.25 4.43 -8.52
C ASN A 484 -1.12 5.44 -8.49
N VAL A 485 -0.23 5.29 -7.52
CA VAL A 485 1.00 6.07 -7.40
C VAL A 485 2.19 5.12 -7.42
N ALA A 486 3.20 5.44 -8.24
CA ALA A 486 4.48 4.75 -8.26
C ALA A 486 5.65 5.73 -8.22
N ASN A 487 6.87 5.22 -8.23
CA ASN A 487 8.09 6.01 -8.18
C ASN A 487 9.09 5.57 -9.26
N PHE A 488 8.59 5.40 -10.51
CA PHE A 488 9.45 5.07 -11.65
C PHE A 488 10.36 6.24 -12.00
N THR A 489 11.48 5.95 -12.62
CA THR A 489 12.42 6.98 -13.07
C THR A 489 11.76 7.84 -14.15
N LYS A 490 11.69 9.17 -13.92
CA LYS A 490 11.19 10.10 -14.92
C LYS A 490 12.26 10.31 -15.98
N PRO A 491 11.95 10.10 -17.28
CA PRO A 491 12.91 10.29 -18.36
C PRO A 491 13.23 11.79 -18.55
N ALA A 492 14.33 12.07 -19.20
CA ALA A 492 14.62 13.43 -19.68
C ALA A 492 13.53 13.89 -20.68
N PRO A 493 13.30 15.21 -20.79
CA PRO A 493 12.29 15.75 -21.72
C PRO A 493 12.49 15.23 -23.15
N GLY A 494 11.44 14.64 -23.72
CA GLY A 494 11.44 14.09 -25.09
C GLY A 494 12.04 12.68 -25.21
N GLN A 495 12.47 12.06 -24.11
CA GLN A 495 12.89 10.66 -24.09
C GLN A 495 11.76 9.74 -23.64
N PRO A 496 11.71 8.48 -24.10
CA PRO A 496 10.74 7.49 -23.65
C PRO A 496 11.00 7.09 -22.20
N ALA A 497 9.94 6.78 -21.44
CA ALA A 497 10.07 6.17 -20.14
C ALA A 497 10.25 4.67 -20.32
N LEU A 498 11.48 4.19 -20.22
CA LEU A 498 11.80 2.76 -20.26
C LEU A 498 11.81 2.19 -18.85
N LEU A 499 11.04 1.14 -18.63
CA LEU A 499 10.84 0.51 -17.33
C LEU A 499 11.78 -0.67 -17.16
N THR A 500 12.19 -0.93 -15.93
CA THR A 500 12.74 -2.23 -15.54
C THR A 500 11.62 -3.27 -15.52
N TYR A 501 11.95 -4.54 -15.50
CA TYR A 501 10.92 -5.58 -15.36
C TYR A 501 10.23 -5.49 -13.98
N ASP A 502 10.93 -5.06 -12.95
CA ASP A 502 10.38 -4.79 -11.62
C ASP A 502 9.33 -3.65 -11.64
N ASP A 503 9.62 -2.57 -12.37
CA ASP A 503 8.66 -1.47 -12.56
C ASP A 503 7.40 -1.96 -13.31
N VAL A 504 7.57 -2.85 -14.32
CA VAL A 504 6.44 -3.49 -15.03
C VAL A 504 5.58 -4.29 -14.05
N THR A 505 6.20 -5.15 -13.24
CA THR A 505 5.49 -5.97 -12.24
C THR A 505 4.76 -5.08 -11.23
N THR A 506 5.41 -4.01 -10.76
CA THR A 506 4.80 -3.00 -9.87
C THR A 506 3.57 -2.36 -10.52
N MET A 507 3.61 -2.03 -11.80
CA MET A 507 2.45 -1.46 -12.51
C MET A 507 1.27 -2.43 -12.55
N PHE A 508 1.52 -3.72 -12.80
CA PHE A 508 0.47 -4.75 -12.74
C PHE A 508 -0.05 -4.92 -11.30
N HIS A 509 0.81 -4.91 -10.29
CA HIS A 509 0.45 -4.99 -8.89
C HIS A 509 -0.53 -3.88 -8.48
N GLU A 510 -0.12 -2.61 -8.67
CA GLU A 510 -0.96 -1.47 -8.30
C GLU A 510 -2.28 -1.45 -9.06
N PHE A 511 -2.26 -1.90 -10.33
CA PHE A 511 -3.48 -2.01 -11.09
C PHE A 511 -4.39 -3.16 -10.58
N GLY A 512 -3.85 -4.22 -9.98
CA GLY A 512 -4.62 -5.24 -9.29
C GLY A 512 -5.42 -4.68 -8.11
N HIS A 513 -4.82 -3.81 -7.31
CA HIS A 513 -5.54 -3.03 -6.29
C HIS A 513 -6.59 -2.08 -6.92
N ALA A 514 -6.24 -1.41 -8.03
CA ALA A 514 -7.19 -0.56 -8.73
C ALA A 514 -8.41 -1.35 -9.21
N LEU A 515 -8.22 -2.56 -9.75
CA LEU A 515 -9.31 -3.47 -10.12
C LEU A 515 -10.18 -3.83 -8.91
N HIS A 516 -9.58 -4.10 -7.75
CA HIS A 516 -10.30 -4.39 -6.52
C HIS A 516 -11.18 -3.21 -6.08
N GLY A 517 -10.67 -1.98 -6.21
CA GLY A 517 -11.46 -0.77 -5.95
C GLY A 517 -12.55 -0.53 -7.00
N MET A 518 -12.21 -0.64 -8.29
CA MET A 518 -13.12 -0.34 -9.40
C MET A 518 -14.28 -1.36 -9.52
N PHE A 519 -14.03 -2.63 -9.22
CA PHE A 519 -15.05 -3.67 -9.30
C PHE A 519 -15.92 -3.78 -8.06
N SER A 520 -15.64 -3.04 -7.00
CA SER A 520 -16.49 -3.02 -5.82
C SER A 520 -17.97 -2.85 -6.20
N ASN A 521 -18.82 -3.71 -5.66
CA ASN A 521 -20.26 -3.70 -5.91
C ASN A 521 -21.01 -4.01 -4.62
N VAL A 522 -20.95 -3.05 -3.71
CA VAL A 522 -21.54 -3.16 -2.36
C VAL A 522 -22.53 -2.03 -2.12
N GLN A 523 -23.44 -2.27 -1.19
CA GLN A 523 -24.43 -1.26 -0.77
C GLN A 523 -23.76 -0.16 0.04
N TYR A 524 -22.87 -0.51 0.96
CA TYR A 524 -22.35 0.40 1.99
C TYR A 524 -20.84 0.69 1.78
N PRO A 525 -20.44 1.99 1.79
CA PRO A 525 -19.03 2.37 1.50
C PRO A 525 -18.05 1.82 2.52
N THR A 526 -18.45 1.59 3.78
CA THR A 526 -17.61 0.94 4.80
C THR A 526 -17.11 -0.45 4.38
N LEU A 527 -17.83 -1.14 3.51
CA LEU A 527 -17.47 -2.48 3.01
C LEU A 527 -16.84 -2.45 1.62
N SER A 528 -16.64 -1.27 1.02
CA SER A 528 -16.26 -1.10 -0.39
C SER A 528 -14.80 -1.50 -0.66
N GLY A 529 -14.59 -2.15 -1.80
CA GLY A 529 -13.29 -2.34 -2.43
C GLY A 529 -12.23 -2.93 -1.51
N THR A 530 -11.16 -2.16 -1.31
CA THR A 530 -9.99 -2.56 -0.50
C THR A 530 -10.18 -2.47 1.02
N ASN A 531 -11.42 -2.20 1.51
CA ASN A 531 -11.77 -2.22 2.95
C ASN A 531 -11.91 -3.64 3.50
N VAL A 532 -10.94 -4.49 3.24
CA VAL A 532 -10.81 -5.91 3.61
C VAL A 532 -9.70 -6.11 4.64
N PRO A 533 -9.55 -7.31 5.25
CA PRO A 533 -8.40 -7.62 6.09
C PRO A 533 -7.07 -7.36 5.37
N ARG A 534 -6.07 -6.89 6.13
CA ARG A 534 -4.77 -6.50 5.56
C ARG A 534 -4.05 -7.67 4.89
N ASP A 535 -4.17 -8.86 5.46
CA ASP A 535 -3.59 -10.09 4.90
C ASP A 535 -4.41 -10.72 3.75
N PHE A 536 -5.42 -9.99 3.26
CA PHE A 536 -6.16 -10.33 2.05
C PHE A 536 -6.04 -9.23 0.97
N VAL A 537 -5.76 -8.00 1.37
CA VAL A 537 -5.76 -6.86 0.44
C VAL A 537 -4.70 -6.99 -0.66
N GLU A 538 -3.56 -7.65 -0.36
CA GLU A 538 -2.48 -7.89 -1.32
C GLU A 538 -2.76 -9.08 -2.26
N PHE A 539 -3.75 -9.91 -1.97
CA PHE A 539 -4.06 -11.05 -2.83
C PHE A 539 -4.46 -10.63 -4.26
N PRO A 540 -5.39 -9.69 -4.49
CA PRO A 540 -5.74 -9.25 -5.84
C PRO A 540 -4.58 -8.57 -6.58
N SER A 541 -3.72 -7.84 -5.88
CA SER A 541 -2.59 -7.14 -6.50
C SER A 541 -1.48 -8.09 -6.91
N GLN A 542 -1.05 -8.99 -6.02
CA GLN A 542 -0.05 -10.01 -6.31
C GLN A 542 -0.53 -10.98 -7.39
N PHE A 543 -1.79 -11.38 -7.34
CA PHE A 543 -2.41 -12.18 -8.39
C PHE A 543 -2.31 -11.49 -9.76
N ASN A 544 -2.48 -10.18 -9.83
CA ASN A 544 -2.43 -9.46 -11.10
C ASN A 544 -1.00 -9.37 -11.68
N GLU A 545 0.05 -9.53 -10.87
CA GLU A 545 1.46 -9.58 -11.31
C GLU A 545 1.73 -10.74 -12.29
N HIS A 546 1.07 -11.88 -12.11
CA HIS A 546 1.25 -13.06 -12.96
C HIS A 546 0.96 -12.79 -14.44
N TRP A 547 0.05 -11.85 -14.73
CA TRP A 547 -0.30 -11.50 -16.11
C TRP A 547 0.82 -10.78 -16.84
N ALA A 548 1.80 -10.20 -16.14
CA ALA A 548 2.94 -9.53 -16.78
C ALA A 548 3.75 -10.50 -17.66
N LEU A 549 3.81 -11.79 -17.33
CA LEU A 549 4.51 -12.82 -18.11
C LEU A 549 3.58 -13.82 -18.79
N ASP A 550 2.26 -13.62 -18.73
CA ASP A 550 1.36 -14.42 -19.53
C ASP A 550 1.76 -14.32 -21.00
N PRO A 551 1.90 -15.41 -21.75
CA PRO A 551 2.41 -15.39 -23.12
C PRO A 551 1.65 -14.45 -24.06
N ALA A 552 0.32 -14.36 -23.92
CA ALA A 552 -0.51 -13.51 -24.79
C ALA A 552 -0.36 -12.02 -24.41
N VAL A 553 -0.29 -11.71 -23.13
CA VAL A 553 -0.09 -10.35 -22.61
C VAL A 553 1.31 -9.88 -22.93
N PHE A 554 2.32 -10.68 -22.62
CA PHE A 554 3.73 -10.34 -22.85
C PHE A 554 4.03 -10.07 -24.33
N ALA A 555 3.57 -10.95 -25.22
CA ALA A 555 3.76 -10.77 -26.65
C ALA A 555 3.07 -9.49 -27.20
N ASN A 556 2.02 -9.03 -26.53
CA ASN A 556 1.30 -7.83 -26.96
C ASN A 556 2.02 -6.54 -26.58
N TYR A 557 2.65 -6.46 -25.37
CA TYR A 557 3.31 -5.24 -24.93
C TYR A 557 4.83 -5.23 -25.06
N ALA A 558 5.51 -6.39 -25.04
CA ALA A 558 6.97 -6.45 -25.10
C ALA A 558 7.49 -6.17 -26.52
N LYS A 559 7.41 -4.90 -26.94
CA LYS A 559 7.79 -4.40 -28.25
C LYS A 559 8.81 -3.28 -28.13
N HIS A 560 9.86 -3.34 -28.94
CA HIS A 560 10.93 -2.35 -28.94
C HIS A 560 10.39 -0.94 -29.26
N TYR A 561 10.66 0.02 -28.40
CA TYR A 561 10.06 1.35 -28.43
C TYR A 561 10.31 2.15 -29.73
N GLN A 562 11.45 1.93 -30.40
CA GLN A 562 11.78 2.62 -31.66
C GLN A 562 11.27 1.86 -32.90
N THR A 563 11.38 0.53 -32.91
CA THR A 563 11.15 -0.26 -34.12
C THR A 563 9.78 -0.94 -34.13
N GLY A 564 9.10 -1.04 -32.99
CA GLY A 564 7.87 -1.81 -32.82
C GLY A 564 8.05 -3.32 -32.92
N ALA A 565 9.28 -3.80 -33.10
CA ALA A 565 9.59 -5.22 -33.18
C ALA A 565 9.28 -5.93 -31.86
N SER A 566 8.64 -7.10 -31.94
CA SER A 566 8.41 -7.94 -30.76
C SER A 566 9.75 -8.41 -30.18
N MET A 567 9.78 -8.62 -28.85
CA MET A 567 10.94 -9.18 -28.20
C MET A 567 11.30 -10.56 -28.80
N PRO A 568 12.58 -10.81 -29.13
CA PRO A 568 13.00 -12.09 -29.70
C PRO A 568 12.67 -13.26 -28.76
N ALA A 569 12.17 -14.37 -29.32
CA ALA A 569 11.78 -15.55 -28.53
C ALA A 569 12.93 -16.09 -27.63
N ALA A 570 14.17 -15.98 -28.11
CA ALA A 570 15.35 -16.35 -27.31
C ALA A 570 15.48 -15.46 -26.05
N LEU A 571 15.21 -14.18 -26.15
CA LEU A 571 15.26 -13.26 -25.01
C LEU A 571 14.09 -13.51 -24.03
N VAL A 572 12.89 -13.80 -24.54
CA VAL A 572 11.75 -14.23 -23.73
C VAL A 572 12.08 -15.50 -22.94
N ALA A 573 12.71 -16.47 -23.57
CA ALA A 573 13.14 -17.70 -22.90
C ALA A 573 14.15 -17.43 -21.78
N LYS A 574 15.10 -16.51 -22.00
CA LYS A 574 16.07 -16.10 -20.97
C LYS A 574 15.37 -15.47 -19.75
N ILE A 575 14.40 -14.57 -19.97
CA ILE A 575 13.60 -13.95 -18.91
C ILE A 575 12.87 -15.04 -18.10
N LYS A 576 12.18 -15.96 -18.77
CA LYS A 576 11.47 -17.06 -18.10
C LYS A 576 12.41 -17.95 -17.27
N ASN A 577 13.56 -18.28 -17.82
CA ASN A 577 14.55 -19.12 -17.12
C ASN A 577 15.17 -18.41 -15.90
N SER A 578 15.19 -17.07 -15.90
CA SER A 578 15.74 -16.29 -14.81
C SER A 578 14.73 -15.99 -13.68
N GLN A 579 13.47 -16.40 -13.78
CA GLN A 579 12.42 -16.07 -12.79
C GLN A 579 12.71 -16.60 -11.38
N THR A 580 13.35 -17.76 -11.27
CA THR A 580 13.74 -18.32 -9.97
C THR A 580 15.13 -17.86 -9.51
N PHE A 581 15.77 -16.94 -10.25
CA PHE A 581 17.05 -16.36 -9.88
C PHE A 581 16.88 -15.37 -8.72
N ASN A 582 17.84 -15.39 -7.79
CA ASN A 582 17.89 -14.48 -6.64
C ASN A 582 16.66 -14.55 -5.69
N GLN A 583 15.90 -15.65 -5.74
CA GLN A 583 14.72 -15.84 -4.91
C GLN A 583 15.05 -16.12 -3.44
N GLY A 584 16.24 -16.66 -3.15
CA GLY A 584 16.73 -16.81 -1.78
C GLY A 584 16.92 -15.44 -1.11
N PHE A 585 17.61 -14.52 -1.79
CA PHE A 585 17.76 -13.13 -1.33
C PHE A 585 16.42 -12.48 -1.09
N SER A 586 15.58 -12.48 -2.08
CA SER A 586 14.29 -11.81 -2.08
C SER A 586 13.36 -12.28 -0.98
N MET A 587 13.23 -13.60 -0.80
CA MET A 587 12.39 -14.13 0.27
C MET A 587 13.02 -13.84 1.63
N THR A 588 14.35 -13.96 1.78
CA THR A 588 15.03 -13.71 3.06
C THR A 588 14.87 -12.25 3.50
N GLU A 589 15.03 -11.26 2.61
CA GLU A 589 14.87 -9.83 2.99
C GLU A 589 13.45 -9.49 3.44
N ILE A 590 12.42 -10.12 2.81
CA ILE A 590 11.01 -9.93 3.17
C ILE A 590 10.67 -10.63 4.50
N LEU A 591 11.15 -11.86 4.68
CA LEU A 591 10.97 -12.60 5.95
C LEU A 591 11.65 -11.88 7.10
N ALA A 592 12.87 -11.35 6.89
CA ALA A 592 13.57 -10.56 7.90
C ALA A 592 12.77 -9.31 8.31
N ALA A 593 12.24 -8.56 7.36
CA ALA A 593 11.40 -7.40 7.63
C ALA A 593 10.08 -7.79 8.34
N SER A 594 9.41 -8.88 7.91
CA SER A 594 8.15 -9.33 8.53
C SER A 594 8.35 -9.82 9.97
N LEU A 595 9.43 -10.55 10.23
CA LEU A 595 9.75 -11.03 11.57
C LEU A 595 10.25 -9.91 12.49
N LEU A 596 10.91 -8.89 11.94
CA LEU A 596 11.27 -7.66 12.65
C LEU A 596 10.02 -6.87 13.06
N ASP A 597 9.02 -6.77 12.20
CA ASP A 597 7.71 -6.18 12.54
C ASP A 597 7.07 -6.91 13.73
N PHE A 598 7.03 -8.24 13.69
CA PHE A 598 6.53 -9.02 14.84
C PHE A 598 7.38 -8.86 16.09
N ALA A 599 8.70 -8.74 15.98
CA ALA A 599 9.56 -8.52 17.13
C ALA A 599 9.16 -7.24 17.88
N TRP A 600 8.95 -6.13 17.17
CA TRP A 600 8.50 -4.86 17.75
C TRP A 600 7.09 -4.95 18.36
N HIS A 601 6.17 -5.63 17.71
CA HIS A 601 4.74 -5.59 18.05
C HIS A 601 4.28 -6.77 18.95
N THR A 602 5.18 -7.71 19.27
CA THR A 602 4.98 -8.72 20.31
C THR A 602 5.58 -8.32 21.67
N LEU A 603 6.16 -7.13 21.78
CA LEU A 603 6.60 -6.59 23.08
C LEU A 603 5.38 -6.35 23.97
N PRO A 604 5.36 -6.89 25.21
CA PRO A 604 4.29 -6.63 26.16
C PRO A 604 4.41 -5.22 26.75
N ALA A 605 3.31 -4.68 27.23
CA ALA A 605 3.30 -3.39 27.91
C ALA A 605 4.18 -3.41 29.18
N GLY A 606 4.99 -2.37 29.35
CA GLY A 606 5.96 -2.26 30.44
C GLY A 606 7.30 -2.92 30.16
N SER A 607 7.55 -3.37 28.93
CA SER A 607 8.91 -3.76 28.51
C SER A 607 9.89 -2.61 28.71
N ALA A 608 11.15 -2.94 29.05
CA ALA A 608 12.21 -1.94 29.13
C ALA A 608 12.38 -1.21 27.77
N PRO A 609 12.73 0.08 27.77
CA PRO A 609 13.04 0.81 26.54
C PRO A 609 14.12 0.07 25.75
N GLN A 610 13.88 -0.11 24.44
CA GLN A 610 14.79 -0.83 23.56
C GLN A 610 15.84 0.14 22.96
N ASP A 611 17.09 -0.31 22.90
CA ASP A 611 18.04 0.23 21.94
C ASP A 611 17.68 -0.32 20.55
N VAL A 612 17.41 0.54 19.60
CA VAL A 612 16.80 0.16 18.30
C VAL A 612 17.71 -0.77 17.51
N ASP A 613 19.01 -0.44 17.46
CA ASP A 613 19.99 -1.16 16.63
C ASP A 613 20.28 -2.54 17.24
N ALA A 614 20.49 -2.58 18.58
CA ALA A 614 20.70 -3.83 19.30
C ALA A 614 19.45 -4.73 19.29
N PHE A 615 18.26 -4.12 19.39
CA PHE A 615 16.99 -4.85 19.34
C PHE A 615 16.77 -5.50 17.95
N GLU A 616 17.01 -4.76 16.88
CA GLU A 616 16.90 -5.28 15.52
C GLU A 616 17.86 -6.45 15.29
N ALA A 617 19.14 -6.28 15.63
CA ALA A 617 20.14 -7.34 15.49
C ALA A 617 19.76 -8.60 16.30
N ALA A 618 19.26 -8.44 17.51
CA ALA A 618 18.79 -9.55 18.35
C ALA A 618 17.55 -10.24 17.77
N ALA A 619 16.61 -9.46 17.18
CA ALA A 619 15.42 -9.98 16.55
C ALA A 619 15.74 -10.83 15.29
N LEU A 620 16.58 -10.30 14.40
CA LEU A 620 16.99 -11.02 13.20
C LEU A 620 17.70 -12.34 13.53
N LYS A 621 18.59 -12.31 14.52
CA LYS A 621 19.28 -13.51 15.04
C LYS A 621 18.32 -14.52 15.63
N ARG A 622 17.37 -14.06 16.47
CA ARG A 622 16.35 -14.92 17.08
C ARG A 622 15.57 -15.74 16.07
N TYR A 623 15.28 -15.17 14.93
CA TYR A 623 14.50 -15.81 13.86
C TYR A 623 15.35 -16.48 12.78
N ASN A 624 16.70 -16.52 12.92
CA ASN A 624 17.66 -17.10 11.97
C ASN A 624 17.57 -16.47 10.56
N VAL A 625 17.27 -15.19 10.50
CA VAL A 625 17.23 -14.38 9.25
C VAL A 625 18.39 -13.38 9.19
N ASP A 626 19.37 -13.49 10.09
CA ASP A 626 20.60 -12.69 10.17
C ASP A 626 21.67 -13.16 9.17
N VAL A 627 21.30 -13.24 7.88
CA VAL A 627 22.27 -13.55 6.79
C VAL A 627 23.09 -12.31 6.52
N PRO A 628 24.42 -12.32 6.74
CA PRO A 628 25.23 -11.11 6.73
C PRO A 628 25.17 -10.31 5.41
N GLU A 629 25.02 -11.00 4.28
CA GLU A 629 24.98 -10.42 2.95
C GLU A 629 23.56 -9.98 2.53
N VAL A 630 22.53 -10.38 3.30
CA VAL A 630 21.11 -10.12 3.00
C VAL A 630 20.48 -9.31 4.12
N PRO A 631 20.57 -7.99 4.08
CA PRO A 631 19.90 -7.13 5.07
C PRO A 631 18.38 -7.23 4.95
N PRO A 632 17.64 -6.91 6.02
CA PRO A 632 16.19 -6.82 5.92
C PRO A 632 15.81 -5.77 4.87
N ARG A 633 14.67 -5.99 4.20
CA ARG A 633 14.15 -5.07 3.17
C ARG A 633 13.99 -3.64 3.70
N TYR A 634 13.67 -3.50 4.98
CA TYR A 634 13.61 -2.24 5.73
C TYR A 634 14.25 -2.42 7.09
N HIS A 635 15.10 -1.50 7.50
CA HIS A 635 15.51 -1.38 8.89
C HIS A 635 14.44 -0.64 9.70
N SER A 636 14.41 -0.86 11.00
CA SER A 636 13.43 -0.31 11.93
C SER A 636 13.20 1.19 11.75
N THR A 637 14.26 1.96 11.53
CA THR A 637 14.25 3.42 11.52
C THR A 637 13.59 4.06 10.30
N TYR A 638 13.42 3.31 9.19
CA TYR A 638 12.71 3.79 7.99
C TYR A 638 11.62 2.85 7.50
N PHE A 639 11.17 1.94 8.34
CA PHE A 639 10.11 0.98 8.02
C PHE A 639 8.73 1.62 8.11
N SER A 640 8.44 2.51 7.19
CA SER A 640 7.19 3.27 7.16
C SER A 640 5.94 2.41 7.17
N HIS A 641 5.93 1.25 6.50
CA HIS A 641 4.79 0.33 6.51
C HIS A 641 4.26 0.07 7.92
N ILE A 642 5.17 -0.17 8.89
CA ILE A 642 4.78 -0.53 10.25
C ILE A 642 4.61 0.67 11.19
N TRP A 643 5.20 1.83 10.89
CA TRP A 643 5.12 2.99 11.78
C TRP A 643 4.04 3.99 11.35
N ASP A 644 3.86 4.26 10.06
CA ASP A 644 2.88 5.21 9.53
C ASP A 644 1.92 4.61 8.48
N GLY A 645 2.29 3.50 7.83
CA GLY A 645 1.58 2.92 6.69
C GLY A 645 0.45 1.94 7.01
N GLY A 646 0.09 1.74 8.30
CA GLY A 646 -1.03 0.87 8.69
C GLY A 646 -0.74 -0.64 8.68
N TYR A 647 0.53 -1.04 8.53
CA TYR A 647 0.96 -2.46 8.54
C TYR A 647 1.65 -2.86 9.86
N SER A 648 1.35 -2.19 10.98
CA SER A 648 1.90 -2.56 12.28
C SER A 648 1.44 -3.96 12.71
N ALA A 649 2.39 -4.87 12.95
CA ALA A 649 2.18 -6.32 13.04
C ALA A 649 1.46 -6.88 11.80
N GLY A 650 1.64 -6.27 10.65
CA GLY A 650 0.90 -6.57 9.43
C GLY A 650 1.75 -6.74 8.18
N TYR A 651 3.08 -6.59 8.27
CA TYR A 651 3.95 -6.73 7.09
C TYR A 651 3.99 -8.18 6.55
N TYR A 652 3.70 -9.16 7.39
CA TYR A 652 3.51 -10.56 6.98
C TYR A 652 2.43 -10.74 5.89
N ALA A 653 1.54 -9.76 5.76
CA ALA A 653 0.42 -9.80 4.82
C ALA A 653 0.85 -10.07 3.37
N TYR A 654 2.02 -9.58 2.97
CA TYR A 654 2.59 -9.86 1.64
C TYR A 654 2.86 -11.35 1.42
N THR A 655 3.55 -12.00 2.35
CA THR A 655 3.82 -13.44 2.26
C THR A 655 2.55 -14.27 2.44
N TRP A 656 1.63 -13.84 3.32
CA TRP A 656 0.33 -14.50 3.51
C TRP A 656 -0.52 -14.44 2.25
N SER A 657 -0.63 -13.27 1.63
CA SER A 657 -1.39 -13.08 0.39
C SER A 657 -0.74 -13.76 -0.80
N GLU A 658 0.59 -13.89 -0.83
CA GLU A 658 1.32 -14.62 -1.87
C GLU A 658 0.97 -16.12 -1.86
N VAL A 659 0.72 -16.71 -0.69
CA VAL A 659 0.18 -18.08 -0.62
C VAL A 659 -1.20 -18.18 -1.26
N LEU A 660 -2.05 -17.14 -1.09
CA LEU A 660 -3.37 -17.10 -1.70
C LEU A 660 -3.27 -16.91 -3.22
N ASP A 661 -2.43 -15.99 -3.67
CA ASP A 661 -2.35 -15.62 -5.09
C ASP A 661 -1.76 -16.75 -5.93
N ASP A 662 -0.63 -17.34 -5.52
CA ASP A 662 0.02 -18.42 -6.25
C ASP A 662 -0.91 -19.66 -6.38
N ASP A 663 -1.64 -20.02 -5.31
CA ASP A 663 -2.59 -21.11 -5.36
C ASP A 663 -3.84 -20.77 -6.20
N ALA A 664 -4.30 -19.51 -6.17
CA ALA A 664 -5.38 -19.03 -7.04
C ALA A 664 -4.93 -19.00 -8.50
N PHE A 665 -3.70 -18.58 -8.79
CA PHE A 665 -3.17 -18.60 -10.15
C PHE A 665 -2.96 -20.03 -10.68
N ALA A 666 -2.59 -20.98 -9.80
CA ALA A 666 -2.59 -22.40 -10.16
C ALA A 666 -3.99 -22.85 -10.62
N TRP A 667 -5.08 -22.39 -9.95
CA TRP A 667 -6.45 -22.67 -10.40
C TRP A 667 -6.71 -22.12 -11.82
N PHE A 668 -6.26 -20.87 -12.12
CA PHE A 668 -6.40 -20.31 -13.47
C PHE A 668 -5.68 -21.18 -14.51
N ARG A 669 -4.45 -21.62 -14.23
CA ARG A 669 -3.70 -22.51 -15.14
C ARG A 669 -4.43 -23.83 -15.40
N GLU A 670 -5.04 -24.41 -14.36
CA GLU A 670 -5.86 -25.63 -14.45
C GLU A 670 -7.13 -25.43 -15.33
N HIS A 671 -7.63 -24.19 -15.44
CA HIS A 671 -8.91 -23.85 -16.11
C HIS A 671 -8.74 -22.98 -17.37
N GLY A 672 -7.59 -23.05 -18.05
CA GLY A 672 -7.38 -22.39 -19.33
C GLY A 672 -6.78 -20.98 -19.28
N GLY A 673 -6.36 -20.51 -18.13
CA GLY A 673 -5.57 -19.26 -17.96
C GLY A 673 -6.37 -17.99 -18.23
N LEU A 674 -5.85 -17.15 -19.14
CA LEU A 674 -6.36 -15.80 -19.47
C LEU A 674 -7.67 -15.88 -20.29
N THR A 675 -8.77 -16.20 -19.63
CA THR A 675 -10.10 -16.27 -20.25
C THR A 675 -11.10 -15.32 -19.59
N ARG A 676 -12.13 -14.91 -20.34
CA ARG A 676 -13.21 -14.07 -19.83
C ARG A 676 -14.01 -14.79 -18.73
N GLU A 677 -14.20 -16.08 -18.85
CA GLU A 677 -14.93 -16.88 -17.88
C GLU A 677 -14.21 -16.93 -16.53
N ASN A 678 -12.90 -17.19 -16.53
CA ASN A 678 -12.08 -17.18 -15.33
C ASN A 678 -12.03 -15.80 -14.69
N GLY A 679 -11.87 -14.75 -15.50
CA GLY A 679 -11.90 -13.36 -15.04
C GLY A 679 -13.24 -12.99 -14.41
N ALA A 680 -14.38 -13.35 -15.04
CA ALA A 680 -15.69 -13.11 -14.48
C ALA A 680 -15.86 -13.80 -13.13
N ARG A 681 -15.45 -15.08 -13.00
CA ARG A 681 -15.48 -15.81 -11.72
C ARG A 681 -14.66 -15.11 -10.64
N PHE A 682 -13.44 -14.66 -10.95
CA PHE A 682 -12.58 -13.97 -9.99
C PHE A 682 -13.16 -12.61 -9.59
N ARG A 683 -13.69 -11.84 -10.57
CA ARG A 683 -14.41 -10.61 -10.31
C ARG A 683 -15.59 -10.81 -9.36
N ASP A 684 -16.47 -11.77 -9.67
CA ASP A 684 -17.73 -11.96 -8.95
C ASP A 684 -17.52 -12.53 -7.54
N MET A 685 -16.52 -13.40 -7.36
CA MET A 685 -16.29 -14.10 -6.10
C MET A 685 -15.29 -13.40 -5.17
N ILE A 686 -14.37 -12.56 -5.73
CA ILE A 686 -13.32 -11.90 -4.98
C ILE A 686 -13.41 -10.39 -5.11
N LEU A 687 -13.17 -9.83 -6.33
CA LEU A 687 -12.92 -8.40 -6.52
C LEU A 687 -14.13 -7.51 -6.22
N SER A 688 -15.35 -8.00 -6.46
CA SER A 688 -16.57 -7.20 -6.25
C SER A 688 -17.10 -7.23 -4.81
N ARG A 689 -16.53 -8.08 -3.96
CA ARG A 689 -17.14 -8.43 -2.67
C ARG A 689 -16.74 -7.49 -1.52
N GLY A 690 -15.61 -6.82 -1.61
CA GLY A 690 -15.10 -6.00 -0.51
C GLY A 690 -15.15 -6.72 0.84
N GLY A 691 -15.57 -6.02 1.89
CA GLY A 691 -15.69 -6.55 3.25
C GLY A 691 -17.02 -7.23 3.58
N THR A 692 -17.84 -7.61 2.58
CA THR A 692 -19.19 -8.19 2.80
C THR A 692 -19.18 -9.63 3.29
N VAL A 693 -18.07 -10.35 3.09
CA VAL A 693 -17.90 -11.76 3.48
C VAL A 693 -16.50 -11.93 4.08
N ASP A 694 -16.36 -12.85 5.02
CA ASP A 694 -15.06 -13.22 5.58
C ASP A 694 -14.07 -13.67 4.50
N ALA A 695 -12.85 -13.17 4.54
CA ALA A 695 -11.83 -13.37 3.51
C ALA A 695 -11.50 -14.85 3.24
N ALA A 696 -11.38 -15.67 4.30
CA ALA A 696 -11.12 -17.09 4.14
C ALA A 696 -12.30 -17.81 3.47
N THR A 697 -13.52 -17.36 3.74
CA THR A 697 -14.74 -17.87 3.09
C THR A 697 -14.79 -17.46 1.62
N LEU A 698 -14.44 -16.21 1.27
CA LEU A 698 -14.32 -15.77 -0.14
C LEU A 698 -13.34 -16.66 -0.89
N TYR A 699 -12.17 -16.89 -0.30
CA TYR A 699 -11.13 -17.71 -0.91
C TYR A 699 -11.60 -19.16 -1.13
N ARG A 700 -12.17 -19.81 -0.09
CA ARG A 700 -12.70 -21.18 -0.22
C ARG A 700 -13.80 -21.29 -1.28
N ASN A 701 -14.68 -20.32 -1.36
CA ASN A 701 -15.74 -20.29 -2.39
C ASN A 701 -15.13 -20.22 -3.80
N PHE A 702 -14.06 -19.42 -3.99
CA PHE A 702 -13.37 -19.33 -5.26
C PHE A 702 -12.56 -20.60 -5.57
N ARG A 703 -11.67 -21.05 -4.65
CA ARG A 703 -10.70 -22.13 -4.88
C ARG A 703 -11.30 -23.54 -4.66
N GLY A 704 -12.34 -23.63 -3.83
CA GLY A 704 -12.96 -24.92 -3.43
C GLY A 704 -12.28 -25.60 -2.24
N ARG A 705 -11.21 -25.02 -1.69
CA ARG A 705 -10.43 -25.51 -0.55
C ARG A 705 -9.66 -24.39 0.13
N ASP A 706 -9.00 -24.66 1.25
CA ASP A 706 -8.02 -23.75 1.86
C ASP A 706 -6.77 -23.61 0.98
N PRO A 707 -6.04 -22.48 1.08
CA PRO A 707 -4.82 -22.24 0.29
C PRO A 707 -3.70 -23.22 0.67
N SER A 708 -2.77 -23.46 -0.26
CA SER A 708 -1.60 -24.29 -0.05
C SER A 708 -0.30 -23.50 -0.30
N VAL A 709 0.66 -23.62 0.61
CA VAL A 709 2.00 -23.02 0.47
C VAL A 709 2.83 -23.65 -0.65
N GLU A 710 2.42 -24.81 -1.16
CA GLU A 710 3.15 -25.56 -2.19
C GLU A 710 3.32 -24.76 -3.49
N ALA A 711 2.28 -24.01 -3.89
CA ALA A 711 2.32 -23.18 -5.09
C ALA A 711 3.37 -22.06 -4.96
N LEU A 712 3.46 -21.40 -3.81
CA LEU A 712 4.49 -20.39 -3.51
C LEU A 712 5.90 -21.00 -3.57
N LEU A 713 6.12 -22.13 -2.92
CA LEU A 713 7.42 -22.81 -2.93
C LEU A 713 7.86 -23.20 -4.35
N GLU A 714 6.90 -23.62 -5.18
CA GLU A 714 7.14 -23.94 -6.59
C GLU A 714 7.50 -22.69 -7.39
N GLN A 715 6.68 -21.66 -7.29
CA GLN A 715 6.86 -20.38 -8.02
C GLN A 715 8.20 -19.72 -7.67
N ARG A 716 8.60 -19.78 -6.41
CA ARG A 716 9.87 -19.25 -5.91
C ARG A 716 11.07 -20.18 -6.14
N GLY A 717 10.85 -21.41 -6.64
CA GLY A 717 11.93 -22.39 -6.79
C GLY A 717 12.58 -22.78 -5.47
N LEU A 718 11.81 -22.80 -4.38
CA LEU A 718 12.25 -23.12 -3.02
C LEU A 718 11.90 -24.56 -2.58
N LYS A 719 11.24 -25.35 -3.43
CA LYS A 719 11.02 -26.79 -3.15
C LYS A 719 12.37 -27.51 -3.07
N SER A 720 12.56 -28.31 -2.02
CA SER A 720 13.73 -29.19 -1.94
C SER A 720 13.62 -30.30 -2.98
N SER A 721 14.75 -30.70 -3.57
CA SER A 721 14.83 -31.83 -4.51
C SER A 721 14.30 -33.15 -3.93
N ASP A 722 14.25 -33.28 -2.60
CA ASP A 722 13.75 -34.46 -1.89
C ASP A 722 12.20 -34.55 -1.82
N SER A 723 11.48 -33.47 -2.14
CA SER A 723 10.01 -33.45 -2.19
C SER A 723 9.43 -33.89 -3.57
N ILE A 724 10.29 -34.00 -4.60
CA ILE A 724 9.88 -34.42 -5.96
C ILE A 724 9.84 -35.95 -6.09
N ALA A 725 10.30 -36.69 -5.09
CA ALA A 725 10.44 -38.15 -5.10
C ALA A 725 9.40 -38.88 -4.20
N LYS A 726 8.23 -38.26 -3.92
CA LYS A 726 7.15 -38.95 -3.22
C LYS A 726 5.85 -38.93 -4.00
#